data_5c75d0e348d4553d527fd032204aead1
#
_entry.id   5c75d0e348d4553d527fd032204aead1
#
_cell.length_a   1.000
_cell.length_b   1.000
_cell.length_c   1.000
_cell.angle_alpha   90.00
_cell.angle_beta   90.00
_cell.angle_gamma   90.00
#
_symmetry.space_group_name_H-M   'P 1'
#
loop_
_entity.id
_entity.type
_entity.pdbx_description
1 polymer ?
#
loop_
_entity_poly.entity_id
_entity_poly.type
_entity_poly.pdbx_seq_one_letter_code
_entity_poly.pdbx_strand_id
1 'polypeptide(L)'
;MKYLRHFSAWVVFVHFLSGFASADDSNLAINSSFENAAAEGLPVEDWVIRDGIPVERRDDGGRTGKAYMRFLDDDPKAGQFLECRRVPARPGGTYTAAAWLRPIDACRPGVYLNFYDMYGHRIAHRYERAAEKTKDWQHVEVTDVAPEDAWEVALSIYAYSGDVGTFDADDAELRVEGGADPGSAGLSRTEPGDRSTYKIGNRRELFVDDFLIDGLGGSAERRLHHPAPREAVLKLDKPWEGETSAYFALVKDEDRFLLYYRGYAGSGSAGQVCCVAESTDGIHFTRVEAGLFEFEGSKENNIVWKGVGGHNFTPFLDANPSAPKDERFKAMGYSHQGKGLGVFASPDGIRWRELLDQPAIVDGAFDSQNVAFYDTERELYVDFHRKGRNGVRDIMTCTSKDFRTWTDPVFVEYGDTRHEHLYTNGIRPYPRAPHLYLGFPARFVPTRTKIADRKEPGVSDAVLMSSRDGIHFERWSQAFIRPSLEPEVWTDRNNFPAWGLAETVPGEWSIYWTEHYRHPGMRLRRGTIRTDGFVSLHSGGAPGEMLTRPLVFEGSQLQINYATDATGWMRFELCDEDGKAIEGFSLYESDVLFGNEIEGKVAWASDADLTPLAGRPVRLRIRMENADLYSLRFID
;
A
#
# COMPACT_ATOMS: atom_id res chain seq x y z
N MET A 1 55.55 -11.75 -52.45
CA MET A 1 55.89 -10.44 -53.05
C MET A 1 54.95 -9.38 -52.55
N LYS A 2 55.56 -8.41 -51.77
CA LYS A 2 55.20 -6.97 -51.67
C LYS A 2 53.74 -6.62 -51.27
N TYR A 3 53.39 -5.73 -50.35
CA TYR A 3 54.13 -4.82 -49.43
C TYR A 3 53.18 -4.43 -48.31
N LEU A 4 53.71 -4.37 -47.09
CA LEU A 4 53.10 -3.67 -45.95
C LEU A 4 52.95 -2.17 -46.25
N ARG A 5 51.90 -1.53 -45.80
CA ARG A 5 51.96 -0.14 -45.31
C ARG A 5 51.08 0.02 -44.07
N HIS A 6 51.74 0.35 -42.97
CA HIS A 6 51.18 0.89 -41.75
C HIS A 6 50.58 2.28 -41.99
N PHE A 7 49.41 2.55 -41.42
CA PHE A 7 48.96 3.90 -41.13
C PHE A 7 48.66 3.99 -39.64
N SER A 8 49.56 4.68 -38.92
CA SER A 8 49.36 5.14 -37.54
C SER A 8 48.43 6.34 -37.59
N ALA A 9 47.23 6.22 -37.02
CA ALA A 9 46.35 7.37 -36.74
C ALA A 9 46.71 7.92 -35.36
N TRP A 10 47.25 9.11 -35.32
CA TRP A 10 47.38 9.90 -34.10
C TRP A 10 45.99 10.43 -33.71
N VAL A 11 45.49 9.99 -32.54
CA VAL A 11 44.31 10.61 -31.89
C VAL A 11 44.86 11.82 -31.11
N VAL A 12 44.57 13.00 -31.62
CA VAL A 12 44.80 14.26 -30.90
C VAL A 12 43.64 14.41 -29.89
N PHE A 13 43.95 14.22 -28.62
CA PHE A 13 43.04 14.64 -27.54
C PHE A 13 43.10 16.18 -27.45
N VAL A 14 42.05 16.82 -27.99
CA VAL A 14 41.81 18.23 -27.70
C VAL A 14 41.11 18.29 -26.36
N HIS A 15 41.84 18.68 -25.32
CA HIS A 15 41.27 19.10 -24.05
C HIS A 15 40.55 20.43 -24.28
N PHE A 16 39.21 20.38 -24.34
CA PHE A 16 38.41 21.55 -24.06
C PHE A 16 38.42 21.76 -22.54
N LEU A 17 39.30 22.62 -22.07
CA LEU A 17 39.14 23.29 -20.78
C LEU A 17 38.02 24.31 -20.93
N SER A 18 36.79 23.91 -20.79
CA SER A 18 35.69 24.79 -20.41
C SER A 18 35.90 25.10 -18.93
N GLY A 19 36.37 26.31 -18.64
CA GLY A 19 36.35 26.83 -17.28
C GLY A 19 34.91 26.96 -16.83
N PHE A 20 34.43 26.01 -16.08
CA PHE A 20 33.27 26.21 -15.23
C PHE A 20 33.73 27.14 -14.10
N ALA A 21 33.20 28.37 -14.07
CA ALA A 21 33.22 29.17 -12.87
C ALA A 21 32.52 28.30 -11.80
N SER A 22 33.21 28.06 -10.68
CA SER A 22 32.61 27.39 -9.54
C SER A 22 31.42 28.23 -9.05
N ALA A 23 30.19 27.79 -9.34
CA ALA A 23 29.06 28.23 -8.57
C ALA A 23 29.37 27.90 -7.11
N ASP A 24 29.18 28.86 -6.22
CA ASP A 24 29.32 28.63 -4.78
C ASP A 24 28.23 27.61 -4.39
N ASP A 25 28.60 26.37 -4.09
CA ASP A 25 27.69 25.25 -3.75
C ASP A 25 26.74 25.56 -2.57
N SER A 26 26.86 26.74 -1.96
CA SER A 26 26.02 27.20 -0.85
C SER A 26 24.83 28.04 -1.28
N ASN A 27 24.76 28.53 -2.51
CA ASN A 27 23.66 29.38 -2.99
C ASN A 27 22.50 28.52 -3.53
N LEU A 28 21.35 28.58 -2.86
CA LEU A 28 20.12 27.85 -3.22
C LEU A 28 19.33 28.52 -4.36
N ALA A 29 19.59 29.79 -4.67
CA ALA A 29 18.97 30.49 -5.79
C ALA A 29 19.69 30.11 -7.10
N ILE A 30 19.05 29.27 -7.92
CA ILE A 30 19.59 28.82 -9.20
C ILE A 30 19.61 30.00 -10.18
N ASN A 31 20.60 30.04 -11.08
CA ASN A 31 20.79 31.13 -12.07
C ASN A 31 20.75 32.53 -11.43
N SER A 32 21.43 32.67 -10.34
CA SER A 32 21.37 33.85 -9.44
C SER A 32 21.94 35.12 -10.05
N SER A 33 22.83 35.02 -11.03
CA SER A 33 23.39 36.11 -11.81
C SER A 33 22.70 36.35 -13.16
N PHE A 34 21.58 35.65 -13.42
CA PHE A 34 20.74 35.77 -14.61
C PHE A 34 21.41 35.53 -15.96
N GLU A 35 22.54 34.85 -15.98
CA GLU A 35 23.31 34.62 -17.20
C GLU A 35 22.63 33.65 -18.17
N ASN A 36 21.80 32.71 -17.66
CA ASN A 36 21.07 31.77 -18.49
C ASN A 36 19.69 32.34 -18.88
N ALA A 37 19.45 32.43 -20.20
CA ALA A 37 18.17 32.87 -20.73
C ALA A 37 17.14 31.74 -20.67
N ALA A 38 15.88 32.05 -20.36
CA ALA A 38 14.79 31.08 -20.36
C ALA A 38 14.33 30.70 -21.78
N ALA A 39 13.63 29.55 -21.87
CA ALA A 39 12.79 29.20 -23.02
C ALA A 39 11.61 30.16 -23.17
N GLU A 40 10.88 30.11 -24.30
CA GLU A 40 9.78 31.04 -24.63
C GLU A 40 8.81 31.26 -23.45
N GLY A 41 8.64 32.53 -23.06
CA GLY A 41 7.60 33.01 -22.13
C GLY A 41 8.04 33.38 -20.72
N LEU A 42 9.30 33.11 -20.34
CA LEU A 42 9.88 33.56 -19.06
C LEU A 42 11.05 34.52 -19.31
N PRO A 43 11.34 35.46 -18.41
CA PRO A 43 12.45 36.38 -18.60
C PRO A 43 13.80 35.73 -18.44
N VAL A 44 13.91 34.72 -17.56
CA VAL A 44 15.11 34.02 -17.21
C VAL A 44 14.79 32.63 -16.65
N GLU A 45 15.66 31.66 -16.86
CA GLU A 45 15.50 30.29 -16.35
C GLU A 45 15.43 30.27 -14.82
N ASP A 46 14.58 29.42 -14.24
CA ASP A 46 14.35 29.21 -12.79
C ASP A 46 13.81 30.42 -12.00
N TRP A 47 13.31 31.44 -12.70
CA TRP A 47 12.68 32.60 -12.07
C TRP A 47 11.29 32.87 -12.65
N VAL A 48 10.34 33.15 -11.78
CA VAL A 48 8.93 33.34 -12.12
C VAL A 48 8.52 34.78 -11.86
N ILE A 49 7.94 35.43 -12.87
CA ILE A 49 7.25 36.72 -12.71
C ILE A 49 5.85 36.42 -12.18
N ARG A 50 5.50 37.06 -11.06
CA ARG A 50 4.12 37.07 -10.57
C ARG A 50 3.62 38.50 -10.63
N ASP A 51 2.46 38.72 -11.28
CA ASP A 51 1.80 40.02 -11.47
C ASP A 51 2.37 40.94 -12.57
N GLY A 52 2.14 40.56 -13.81
CA GLY A 52 1.80 41.36 -14.97
C GLY A 52 2.66 42.55 -15.40
N ILE A 53 3.78 42.90 -14.77
CA ILE A 53 4.57 44.08 -15.11
C ILE A 53 5.89 43.66 -15.79
N PRO A 54 6.39 44.44 -16.79
CA PRO A 54 7.55 44.04 -17.57
C PRO A 54 8.81 43.99 -16.74
N VAL A 55 9.35 42.78 -16.58
CA VAL A 55 10.72 42.51 -16.11
C VAL A 55 11.50 42.00 -17.31
N GLU A 56 12.58 42.70 -17.66
CA GLU A 56 13.37 42.41 -18.86
C GLU A 56 14.77 41.94 -18.48
N ARG A 57 15.21 40.85 -19.06
CA ARG A 57 16.64 40.47 -19.00
C ARG A 57 17.44 41.34 -19.96
N ARG A 58 18.53 41.94 -19.48
CA ARG A 58 19.46 42.80 -20.23
C ARG A 58 20.83 42.11 -20.27
N ASP A 59 21.54 42.28 -21.39
CA ASP A 59 22.86 41.72 -21.65
C ASP A 59 23.96 42.79 -21.89
N ASP A 60 23.72 44.02 -21.47
CA ASP A 60 24.53 45.18 -21.76
C ASP A 60 25.42 45.64 -20.58
N GLY A 61 25.58 44.81 -19.57
CA GLY A 61 26.51 45.02 -18.46
C GLY A 61 25.88 44.91 -17.08
N GLY A 62 25.82 43.69 -16.53
CA GLY A 62 25.47 43.40 -15.16
C GLY A 62 26.50 43.90 -14.14
N ARG A 63 26.25 43.68 -12.86
CA ARG A 63 27.20 43.90 -11.76
C ARG A 63 28.35 42.91 -11.89
N THR A 64 28.00 41.63 -12.06
CA THR A 64 28.92 40.59 -12.49
C THR A 64 28.45 40.03 -13.83
N GLY A 65 29.36 39.47 -14.64
CA GLY A 65 29.02 38.96 -15.95
C GLY A 65 28.47 39.99 -16.94
N LYS A 66 27.45 39.60 -17.74
CA LYS A 66 26.84 40.45 -18.76
C LYS A 66 25.35 40.74 -18.48
N ALA A 67 24.66 39.76 -17.89
CA ALA A 67 23.24 39.82 -17.74
C ALA A 67 22.81 40.43 -16.39
N TYR A 68 21.63 41.00 -16.37
CA TYR A 68 20.95 41.49 -15.20
C TYR A 68 19.44 41.62 -15.50
N MET A 69 18.63 41.75 -14.49
CA MET A 69 17.19 41.94 -14.64
C MET A 69 16.84 43.43 -14.48
N ARG A 70 16.10 43.97 -15.42
CA ARG A 70 15.56 45.35 -15.37
C ARG A 70 14.05 45.33 -15.13
N PHE A 71 13.62 46.02 -14.10
CA PHE A 71 12.22 46.19 -13.73
C PHE A 71 11.77 47.59 -14.21
N LEU A 72 10.64 47.63 -14.91
CA LEU A 72 10.03 48.83 -15.47
C LEU A 72 8.66 49.03 -14.82
N ASP A 73 8.62 49.69 -13.67
CA ASP A 73 7.39 49.91 -12.92
C ASP A 73 6.78 51.28 -13.26
N ASP A 74 5.67 51.28 -13.94
CA ASP A 74 4.89 52.46 -14.29
C ASP A 74 3.45 52.46 -13.71
N ASP A 75 3.07 51.40 -12.96
CA ASP A 75 1.74 51.28 -12.35
C ASP A 75 1.77 51.54 -10.83
N PRO A 76 1.23 52.67 -10.35
CA PRO A 76 1.21 52.97 -8.92
C PRO A 76 0.27 52.07 -8.09
N LYS A 77 -0.50 51.17 -8.71
CA LYS A 77 -1.46 50.28 -8.05
C LYS A 77 -0.98 48.85 -7.95
N ALA A 78 -0.08 48.44 -8.79
CA ALA A 78 0.52 47.11 -8.78
C ALA A 78 1.96 47.16 -8.27
N GLY A 79 2.41 46.15 -7.58
CA GLY A 79 3.82 45.95 -7.25
C GLY A 79 4.45 44.94 -8.21
N GLN A 80 5.74 45.07 -8.47
CA GLN A 80 6.49 44.15 -9.32
C GLN A 80 7.18 43.07 -8.49
N PHE A 81 7.23 41.86 -9.06
CA PHE A 81 7.68 40.71 -8.30
C PHE A 81 8.37 39.68 -9.20
N LEU A 82 9.59 39.34 -8.87
CA LEU A 82 10.35 38.26 -9.48
C LEU A 82 10.78 37.29 -8.39
N GLU A 83 10.31 36.07 -8.41
CA GLU A 83 10.59 35.04 -7.41
C GLU A 83 11.48 33.95 -8.01
N CYS A 84 12.55 33.56 -7.30
CA CYS A 84 13.32 32.40 -7.69
C CYS A 84 12.49 31.12 -7.53
N ARG A 85 12.88 30.08 -8.23
CA ARG A 85 12.30 28.75 -8.00
C ARG A 85 12.32 28.43 -6.50
N ARG A 86 11.19 28.01 -5.98
CA ARG A 86 11.06 27.60 -4.58
C ARG A 86 11.91 26.38 -4.32
N VAL A 87 12.62 26.41 -3.22
CA VAL A 87 13.46 25.30 -2.76
C VAL A 87 12.97 24.82 -1.40
N PRO A 88 13.30 23.56 -1.02
CA PRO A 88 12.94 22.99 0.26
C PRO A 88 13.35 23.85 1.44
N ALA A 89 12.44 24.10 2.36
CA ALA A 89 12.76 24.74 3.63
C ALA A 89 13.24 23.69 4.65
N ARG A 90 14.22 24.08 5.46
CA ARG A 90 14.65 23.35 6.67
C ARG A 90 14.03 24.02 7.88
N PRO A 91 12.99 23.45 8.51
CA PRO A 91 12.39 24.02 9.72
C PRO A 91 13.44 24.33 10.79
N GLY A 92 13.37 25.51 11.40
CA GLY A 92 14.36 25.99 12.36
C GLY A 92 15.71 26.43 11.76
N GLY A 93 15.89 26.31 10.43
CA GLY A 93 17.08 26.83 9.73
C GLY A 93 17.03 28.34 9.60
N THR A 94 18.17 28.98 9.74
CA THR A 94 18.33 30.43 9.52
C THR A 94 18.62 30.66 8.03
N TYR A 95 17.68 31.32 7.34
CA TYR A 95 17.79 31.64 5.93
C TYR A 95 18.21 33.09 5.74
N THR A 96 19.09 33.32 4.77
CA THR A 96 19.48 34.65 4.33
C THR A 96 19.16 34.77 2.83
N ALA A 97 18.36 35.77 2.46
CA ALA A 97 18.08 36.16 1.10
C ALA A 97 18.72 37.51 0.81
N ALA A 98 19.47 37.62 -0.27
CA ALA A 98 20.16 38.85 -0.66
C ALA A 98 20.12 39.04 -2.17
N ALA A 99 20.22 40.30 -2.62
CA ALA A 99 20.45 40.66 -4.02
C ALA A 99 21.14 42.01 -4.11
N TRP A 100 21.82 42.23 -5.24
CA TRP A 100 22.31 43.54 -5.57
C TRP A 100 21.28 44.28 -6.40
N LEU A 101 20.83 45.43 -5.88
CA LEU A 101 19.79 46.27 -6.47
C LEU A 101 20.38 47.63 -6.86
N ARG A 102 19.97 48.15 -8.03
CA ARG A 102 20.36 49.47 -8.51
C ARG A 102 19.15 50.28 -8.92
N PRO A 103 18.61 51.12 -8.03
CA PRO A 103 17.55 52.06 -8.40
C PRO A 103 18.04 53.06 -9.49
N ILE A 104 17.30 53.16 -10.58
CA ILE A 104 17.56 54.10 -11.67
C ILE A 104 16.77 55.39 -11.43
N ASP A 105 15.52 55.22 -11.06
CA ASP A 105 14.57 56.28 -10.78
C ASP A 105 14.16 56.38 -9.31
N ALA A 106 12.94 56.83 -9.06
CA ALA A 106 12.46 57.14 -7.72
C ALA A 106 12.03 55.93 -6.86
N CYS A 107 12.05 54.71 -7.41
CA CYS A 107 11.60 53.51 -6.68
C CYS A 107 12.60 53.00 -5.64
N ARG A 108 12.09 52.32 -4.63
CA ARG A 108 12.88 51.67 -3.59
C ARG A 108 12.63 50.16 -3.63
N PRO A 109 13.35 49.40 -4.48
CA PRO A 109 13.20 47.96 -4.56
C PRO A 109 13.67 47.29 -3.27
N GLY A 110 13.22 46.08 -3.05
CA GLY A 110 13.60 45.26 -1.90
C GLY A 110 13.76 43.79 -2.22
N VAL A 111 14.27 43.07 -1.23
CA VAL A 111 14.39 41.62 -1.23
C VAL A 111 13.46 41.03 -0.19
N TYR A 112 12.72 40.02 -0.56
CA TYR A 112 11.88 39.24 0.33
C TYR A 112 12.48 37.85 0.52
N LEU A 113 12.42 37.35 1.73
CA LEU A 113 12.55 35.97 2.11
C LEU A 113 11.14 35.47 2.45
N ASN A 114 10.62 34.53 1.66
CA ASN A 114 9.29 33.98 1.81
C ASN A 114 9.35 32.52 2.20
N PHE A 115 8.53 32.12 3.19
CA PHE A 115 8.30 30.74 3.57
C PHE A 115 6.88 30.34 3.21
N TYR A 116 6.74 29.15 2.65
CA TYR A 116 5.48 28.59 2.19
C TYR A 116 5.20 27.28 2.90
N ASP A 117 3.91 27.01 3.18
CA ASP A 117 3.46 25.70 3.61
C ASP A 117 3.43 24.72 2.43
N MET A 118 3.11 23.46 2.72
CA MET A 118 2.98 22.41 1.73
C MET A 118 1.88 22.63 0.69
N TYR A 119 0.93 23.54 0.95
CA TYR A 119 -0.13 23.92 0.02
C TYR A 119 0.27 25.11 -0.87
N GLY A 120 1.50 25.61 -0.69
CA GLY A 120 2.02 26.77 -1.40
C GLY A 120 1.50 28.12 -0.87
N HIS A 121 0.84 28.12 0.30
CA HIS A 121 0.46 29.37 0.96
C HIS A 121 1.66 29.98 1.66
N ARG A 122 1.87 31.28 1.49
CA ARG A 122 2.92 31.99 2.20
C ARG A 122 2.56 32.14 3.68
N ILE A 123 3.28 31.44 4.56
CA ILE A 123 3.04 31.43 6.01
C ILE A 123 3.88 32.43 6.79
N ALA A 124 5.05 32.78 6.28
CA ALA A 124 5.91 33.79 6.87
C ALA A 124 6.70 34.52 5.79
N HIS A 125 7.11 35.74 6.09
CA HIS A 125 8.02 36.50 5.25
C HIS A 125 8.76 37.56 6.03
N ARG A 126 9.97 37.87 5.56
CA ARG A 126 10.74 39.05 5.94
C ARG A 126 11.11 39.82 4.69
N TYR A 127 11.37 41.12 4.83
CA TYR A 127 11.84 41.93 3.73
C TYR A 127 12.77 43.06 4.20
N GLU A 128 13.67 43.47 3.31
CA GLU A 128 14.51 44.64 3.46
C GLU A 128 14.53 45.42 2.14
N ARG A 129 14.72 46.73 2.19
CA ARG A 129 14.66 47.62 1.04
C ARG A 129 15.99 48.35 0.81
N ALA A 130 16.28 48.69 -0.43
CA ALA A 130 17.39 49.57 -0.76
C ALA A 130 17.30 50.89 0.01
N ALA A 131 18.42 51.32 0.60
CA ALA A 131 18.45 52.41 1.57
C ALA A 131 18.08 53.76 0.99
N GLU A 132 18.57 54.14 -0.17
CA GLU A 132 18.23 55.41 -0.84
C GLU A 132 18.43 55.32 -2.35
N LYS A 133 17.92 56.33 -3.06
CA LYS A 133 18.02 56.54 -4.49
C LYS A 133 19.47 56.84 -4.88
N THR A 134 20.25 55.84 -5.09
CA THR A 134 21.59 56.00 -5.67
C THR A 134 21.62 55.24 -6.99
N LYS A 135 22.39 55.75 -7.95
CA LYS A 135 22.62 55.06 -9.21
C LYS A 135 23.68 53.96 -9.10
N ASP A 136 24.11 53.64 -7.88
CA ASP A 136 25.08 52.61 -7.56
C ASP A 136 24.38 51.34 -7.12
N TRP A 137 25.04 50.19 -7.33
CA TRP A 137 24.59 48.92 -6.84
C TRP A 137 24.65 48.87 -5.30
N GLN A 138 23.54 48.48 -4.66
CA GLN A 138 23.40 48.29 -3.23
C GLN A 138 23.18 46.83 -2.93
N HIS A 139 23.90 46.29 -1.96
CA HIS A 139 23.60 44.97 -1.40
C HIS A 139 22.44 45.07 -0.41
N VAL A 140 21.38 44.35 -0.69
CA VAL A 140 20.17 44.30 0.20
C VAL A 140 20.06 42.86 0.68
N GLU A 141 20.00 42.69 1.99
CA GLU A 141 20.01 41.38 2.64
C GLU A 141 18.95 41.32 3.73
N VAL A 142 18.29 40.18 3.86
CA VAL A 142 17.30 39.88 4.89
C VAL A 142 17.50 38.46 5.43
N THR A 143 17.39 38.30 6.74
CA THR A 143 17.56 37.01 7.43
C THR A 143 16.37 36.73 8.31
N ASP A 144 15.90 35.47 8.30
CA ASP A 144 14.86 34.98 9.22
C ASP A 144 15.00 33.47 9.45
N VAL A 145 14.33 32.96 10.49
CA VAL A 145 14.29 31.53 10.83
C VAL A 145 13.04 30.90 10.21
N ALA A 146 13.23 29.78 9.51
CA ALA A 146 12.12 29.03 8.93
C ALA A 146 11.15 28.52 10.01
N PRO A 147 9.84 28.81 9.91
CA PRO A 147 8.82 28.22 10.78
C PRO A 147 8.85 26.68 10.77
N GLU A 148 8.27 26.06 11.83
CA GLU A 148 8.19 24.60 11.92
C GLU A 148 7.37 23.94 10.80
N ASP A 149 6.38 24.68 10.27
CA ASP A 149 5.51 24.28 9.17
C ASP A 149 5.97 24.75 7.80
N ALA A 150 7.17 25.35 7.69
CA ALA A 150 7.76 25.75 6.44
C ALA A 150 8.12 24.53 5.59
N TRP A 151 7.56 24.47 4.39
CA TRP A 151 7.80 23.42 3.40
C TRP A 151 8.75 23.87 2.31
N GLU A 152 8.56 25.09 1.82
CA GLU A 152 9.37 25.71 0.79
C GLU A 152 9.81 27.11 1.21
N VAL A 153 10.91 27.56 0.62
CA VAL A 153 11.44 28.90 0.79
C VAL A 153 11.82 29.48 -0.58
N ALA A 154 11.62 30.78 -0.74
CA ALA A 154 12.06 31.50 -1.94
C ALA A 154 12.54 32.90 -1.60
N LEU A 155 13.46 33.37 -2.43
CA LEU A 155 13.83 34.77 -2.53
C LEU A 155 12.95 35.45 -3.58
N SER A 156 12.43 36.64 -3.26
CA SER A 156 11.78 37.50 -4.26
C SER A 156 12.39 38.88 -4.29
N ILE A 157 12.56 39.40 -5.49
CA ILE A 157 12.93 40.79 -5.75
C ILE A 157 11.65 41.57 -6.05
N TYR A 158 11.42 42.68 -5.34
CA TYR A 158 10.11 43.33 -5.33
C TYR A 158 10.17 44.86 -5.31
N ALA A 159 9.27 45.50 -6.06
CA ALA A 159 8.93 46.92 -5.92
C ALA A 159 7.48 47.05 -5.44
N TYR A 160 7.27 47.88 -4.41
CA TYR A 160 5.92 48.07 -3.84
C TYR A 160 4.99 48.89 -4.76
N SER A 161 3.72 48.56 -4.70
CA SER A 161 2.70 49.45 -5.27
C SER A 161 2.84 50.87 -4.72
N GLY A 162 2.93 51.84 -5.62
CA GLY A 162 3.21 53.23 -5.27
C GLY A 162 4.67 53.68 -5.32
N ASP A 163 5.60 52.73 -5.43
CA ASP A 163 7.02 53.00 -5.67
C ASP A 163 7.37 52.86 -7.17
N VAL A 164 6.76 53.73 -7.99
CA VAL A 164 6.93 53.72 -9.46
C VAL A 164 8.34 54.13 -9.87
N GLY A 165 8.93 53.39 -10.80
CA GLY A 165 10.25 53.69 -11.35
C GLY A 165 10.97 52.47 -11.90
N THR A 166 12.20 52.72 -12.35
CA THR A 166 13.07 51.68 -12.95
C THR A 166 14.17 51.29 -11.98
N PHE A 167 14.44 50.00 -11.87
CA PHE A 167 15.60 49.52 -11.15
C PHE A 167 16.18 48.24 -11.81
N ASP A 168 17.42 47.97 -11.51
CA ASP A 168 18.11 46.77 -11.94
C ASP A 168 18.41 45.86 -10.75
N ALA A 169 18.46 44.55 -11.00
CA ALA A 169 18.80 43.53 -10.03
C ALA A 169 19.79 42.53 -10.61
N ASP A 170 20.76 42.11 -9.80
CA ASP A 170 21.76 41.12 -10.15
C ASP A 170 22.28 40.38 -8.91
N ASP A 171 23.02 39.28 -9.12
CA ASP A 171 23.69 38.50 -8.09
C ASP A 171 22.78 38.21 -6.86
N ALA A 172 21.66 37.55 -7.10
CA ALA A 172 20.75 37.11 -6.06
C ALA A 172 21.32 35.92 -5.28
N GLU A 173 21.03 35.84 -4.01
CA GLU A 173 21.57 34.83 -3.14
C GLU A 173 20.52 34.35 -2.12
N LEU A 174 20.37 33.03 -1.99
CA LEU A 174 19.57 32.38 -0.94
C LEU A 174 20.45 31.34 -0.25
N ARG A 175 20.70 31.51 1.06
CA ARG A 175 21.51 30.59 1.86
C ARG A 175 20.75 30.10 3.08
N VAL A 176 21.18 28.95 3.63
CA VAL A 176 20.65 28.40 4.89
C VAL A 176 21.79 27.96 5.79
N GLU A 177 21.63 28.25 7.09
CA GLU A 177 22.51 27.75 8.15
C GLU A 177 21.67 26.98 9.18
N GLY A 178 22.09 25.76 9.51
CA GLY A 178 21.38 24.92 10.49
C GLY A 178 20.03 24.42 9.96
N GLY A 179 19.13 24.15 10.91
CA GLY A 179 17.82 23.55 10.64
C GLY A 179 17.88 22.03 10.53
N ALA A 180 16.72 21.41 10.72
CA ALA A 180 16.57 19.98 10.50
C ALA A 180 16.56 19.71 9.00
N ASP A 181 17.45 18.82 8.52
CA ASP A 181 17.33 18.31 7.16
C ASP A 181 15.93 17.66 7.03
N PRO A 182 15.10 18.05 6.05
CA PRO A 182 13.77 17.48 5.89
C PRO A 182 13.74 15.95 5.76
N GLY A 183 14.86 15.34 5.40
CA GLY A 183 15.05 13.89 5.39
C GLY A 183 15.56 13.27 6.70
N SER A 184 15.78 14.04 7.76
CA SER A 184 16.39 13.56 9.03
C SER A 184 15.45 13.54 10.23
N ALA A 185 14.14 13.73 10.06
CA ALA A 185 13.18 13.50 11.14
C ALA A 185 13.37 12.05 11.62
N GLY A 186 13.76 11.90 12.90
CA GLY A 186 14.28 10.67 13.47
C GLY A 186 13.38 9.46 13.23
N LEU A 187 13.69 8.71 12.17
CA LEU A 187 13.07 7.43 11.88
C LEU A 187 13.37 6.48 13.05
N SER A 188 12.35 5.98 13.73
CA SER A 188 12.49 4.86 14.63
C SER A 188 12.83 3.63 13.77
N ARG A 189 14.11 3.30 13.68
CA ARG A 189 14.55 2.09 12.96
C ARG A 189 14.05 0.87 13.74
N THR A 190 13.32 0.00 13.04
CA THR A 190 13.17 -1.38 13.49
C THR A 190 14.55 -2.00 13.43
N GLU A 191 15.08 -2.47 14.57
CA GLU A 191 16.37 -3.14 14.79
C GLU A 191 17.46 -2.96 13.71
N PRO A 192 18.70 -2.55 14.02
CA PRO A 192 19.74 -2.39 13.01
C PRO A 192 20.27 -3.77 12.62
N GLY A 193 19.94 -4.27 11.44
CA GLY A 193 20.60 -5.52 11.09
C GLY A 193 20.41 -6.07 9.69
N ASP A 194 19.25 -6.04 9.13
CA ASP A 194 19.07 -6.68 7.83
C ASP A 194 19.23 -5.66 6.68
N ARG A 195 20.43 -5.62 6.12
CA ARG A 195 20.74 -4.89 4.87
C ARG A 195 20.44 -5.74 3.63
N SER A 196 19.68 -6.81 3.77
CA SER A 196 19.28 -7.64 2.63
C SER A 196 18.49 -6.81 1.63
N THR A 197 18.86 -6.95 0.38
CA THR A 197 18.13 -6.32 -0.71
C THR A 197 16.99 -7.22 -1.16
N TYR A 198 15.78 -6.71 -1.15
CA TYR A 198 14.57 -7.45 -1.49
C TYR A 198 14.21 -7.30 -2.97
N LYS A 199 14.20 -8.39 -3.71
CA LYS A 199 13.76 -8.39 -5.11
C LYS A 199 12.24 -8.45 -5.14
N ILE A 200 11.59 -7.35 -5.42
CA ILE A 200 10.14 -7.28 -5.56
C ILE A 200 9.67 -7.37 -7.02
N GLY A 201 10.58 -7.13 -8.01
CA GLY A 201 10.19 -7.13 -9.42
C GLY A 201 9.04 -6.15 -9.69
N ASN A 202 8.02 -6.60 -10.40
CA ASN A 202 6.79 -5.85 -10.69
C ASN A 202 5.58 -6.33 -9.85
N ARG A 203 5.81 -7.21 -8.86
CA ARG A 203 4.74 -7.73 -8.03
C ARG A 203 4.19 -6.65 -7.09
N ARG A 204 2.92 -6.80 -6.71
CA ARG A 204 2.27 -5.90 -5.76
C ARG A 204 2.66 -6.28 -4.33
N GLU A 205 3.05 -5.29 -3.55
CA GLU A 205 3.35 -5.43 -2.13
C GLU A 205 2.30 -4.71 -1.29
N LEU A 206 1.87 -5.36 -0.21
CA LEU A 206 0.92 -4.83 0.76
C LEU A 206 1.64 -4.59 2.09
N PHE A 207 1.07 -3.72 2.94
CA PHE A 207 1.59 -3.42 4.29
C PHE A 207 1.02 -4.35 5.38
N VAL A 208 0.63 -5.56 5.00
CA VAL A 208 0.09 -6.58 5.92
C VAL A 208 1.13 -7.14 6.88
N ASP A 209 2.40 -6.96 6.55
CA ASP A 209 3.58 -7.28 7.35
C ASP A 209 4.60 -6.12 7.30
N ASP A 210 5.72 -6.24 7.99
CA ASP A 210 6.80 -5.25 7.99
C ASP A 210 7.87 -5.49 6.92
N PHE A 211 7.62 -6.39 5.98
CA PHE A 211 8.60 -6.84 4.98
C PHE A 211 9.33 -5.69 4.27
N LEU A 212 8.60 -4.67 3.82
CA LEU A 212 9.21 -3.52 3.16
C LEU A 212 9.75 -2.47 4.13
N ILE A 213 9.33 -2.46 5.39
CA ILE A 213 9.56 -1.36 6.32
C ILE A 213 10.93 -1.49 6.98
N ASP A 214 11.82 -0.51 6.76
CA ASP A 214 13.08 -0.35 7.53
C ASP A 214 12.88 0.59 8.71
N GLY A 215 12.08 1.65 8.55
CA GLY A 215 11.79 2.59 9.62
C GLY A 215 10.51 3.38 9.41
N LEU A 216 9.88 3.73 10.52
CA LEU A 216 8.74 4.61 10.62
C LEU A 216 9.10 5.83 11.47
N GLY A 217 8.63 7.00 11.07
CA GLY A 217 8.85 8.26 11.78
C GLY A 217 7.59 9.12 11.84
N GLY A 218 7.59 10.12 12.73
CA GLY A 218 6.45 10.99 12.94
C GLY A 218 5.20 10.22 13.39
N SER A 219 4.07 10.46 12.75
CA SER A 219 2.80 9.79 13.05
C SER A 219 2.55 8.52 12.22
N ALA A 220 3.53 8.07 11.43
CA ALA A 220 3.36 6.90 10.58
C ALA A 220 3.22 5.61 11.40
N GLU A 221 2.19 4.84 11.09
CA GLU A 221 1.91 3.53 11.71
C GLU A 221 1.28 2.56 10.71
N ARG A 222 1.34 1.27 10.99
CA ARG A 222 0.48 0.31 10.29
C ARG A 222 -0.89 0.25 10.96
N ARG A 223 -1.95 0.42 10.18
CA ARG A 223 -3.34 0.43 10.65
C ARG A 223 -4.13 -0.73 10.07
N LEU A 224 -4.72 -1.55 10.96
CA LEU A 224 -5.67 -2.60 10.58
C LEU A 224 -7.03 -1.99 10.24
N HIS A 225 -7.59 -2.34 9.09
CA HIS A 225 -8.95 -1.97 8.69
C HIS A 225 -9.92 -3.12 8.94
N HIS A 226 -11.19 -2.76 9.10
CA HIS A 226 -12.25 -3.71 9.39
C HIS A 226 -13.26 -3.75 8.23
N PRO A 227 -13.74 -4.93 7.82
CA PRO A 227 -14.79 -4.99 6.81
C PRO A 227 -16.07 -4.33 7.34
N ALA A 228 -16.67 -3.48 6.51
CA ALA A 228 -17.94 -2.84 6.80
C ALA A 228 -19.07 -3.86 6.61
N PRO A 229 -19.88 -4.18 7.65
CA PRO A 229 -20.98 -5.12 7.53
C PRO A 229 -22.03 -4.66 6.49
N ARG A 230 -22.52 -5.60 5.69
CA ARG A 230 -23.55 -5.43 4.67
C ARG A 230 -24.72 -6.37 4.95
N GLU A 231 -25.50 -6.72 3.93
CA GLU A 231 -26.64 -7.61 4.00
C GLU A 231 -26.26 -9.06 4.36
N ALA A 232 -27.23 -9.82 4.85
CA ALA A 232 -27.13 -11.28 4.93
C ALA A 232 -27.42 -11.86 3.53
N VAL A 233 -26.43 -12.53 2.94
CA VAL A 233 -26.50 -13.07 1.58
C VAL A 233 -27.14 -14.46 1.51
N LEU A 234 -27.20 -15.17 2.63
CA LEU A 234 -27.85 -16.49 2.71
C LEU A 234 -28.43 -16.70 4.11
N LYS A 235 -29.70 -17.05 4.19
CA LYS A 235 -30.34 -17.56 5.41
C LYS A 235 -30.40 -19.07 5.33
N LEU A 236 -30.08 -19.76 6.43
CA LEU A 236 -29.99 -21.23 6.51
C LEU A 236 -31.30 -21.77 7.03
N ASP A 237 -32.35 -21.73 6.19
CA ASP A 237 -33.75 -21.97 6.55
C ASP A 237 -34.37 -23.22 5.92
N LYS A 238 -33.58 -24.04 5.18
CA LYS A 238 -34.05 -25.27 4.60
C LYS A 238 -33.99 -26.44 5.59
N PRO A 239 -34.85 -27.47 5.43
CA PRO A 239 -34.89 -28.61 6.37
C PRO A 239 -33.55 -29.34 6.53
N TRP A 240 -32.70 -29.37 5.51
CA TRP A 240 -31.36 -29.97 5.53
C TRP A 240 -30.25 -29.01 5.97
N GLU A 241 -30.58 -27.79 6.28
CA GLU A 241 -29.74 -26.77 6.89
C GLU A 241 -30.00 -26.71 8.39
N GLY A 242 -29.77 -25.63 9.04
CA GLY A 242 -30.13 -25.45 10.44
C GLY A 242 -29.18 -24.52 11.17
N GLU A 243 -29.44 -24.34 12.46
CA GLU A 243 -28.73 -23.40 13.32
C GLU A 243 -27.22 -23.73 13.50
N THR A 244 -26.77 -24.90 13.06
CA THR A 244 -25.37 -25.33 13.12
C THR A 244 -24.70 -25.45 11.75
N SER A 245 -25.29 -24.88 10.71
CA SER A 245 -24.62 -24.72 9.42
C SER A 245 -23.32 -23.92 9.56
N ALA A 246 -22.26 -24.34 8.86
CA ALA A 246 -20.93 -23.77 9.06
C ALA A 246 -19.97 -24.11 7.91
N TYR A 247 -18.70 -23.70 8.08
CA TYR A 247 -17.59 -24.04 7.19
C TYR A 247 -17.83 -23.64 5.74
N PHE A 248 -18.18 -22.38 5.58
CA PHE A 248 -18.42 -21.81 4.26
C PHE A 248 -17.12 -21.69 3.46
N ALA A 249 -17.18 -22.04 2.18
CA ALA A 249 -16.10 -21.90 1.23
C ALA A 249 -16.63 -21.28 -0.06
N LEU A 250 -16.06 -20.16 -0.45
CA LEU A 250 -16.41 -19.44 -1.69
C LEU A 250 -15.36 -19.73 -2.77
N VAL A 251 -15.81 -20.24 -3.89
CA VAL A 251 -15.00 -20.54 -5.07
C VAL A 251 -15.49 -19.71 -6.25
N LYS A 252 -14.58 -18.94 -6.87
CA LYS A 252 -14.85 -18.26 -8.13
C LYS A 252 -14.56 -19.23 -9.27
N ASP A 253 -15.56 -19.49 -10.11
CA ASP A 253 -15.47 -20.33 -11.29
C ASP A 253 -15.96 -19.53 -12.50
N GLU A 254 -15.02 -19.00 -13.29
CA GLU A 254 -15.30 -18.10 -14.43
C GLU A 254 -16.19 -16.91 -14.00
N ASP A 255 -17.43 -16.85 -14.50
CA ASP A 255 -18.38 -15.75 -14.26
C ASP A 255 -19.32 -16.02 -13.09
N ARG A 256 -19.10 -17.09 -12.32
CA ARG A 256 -19.95 -17.44 -11.18
C ARG A 256 -19.15 -17.68 -9.91
N PHE A 257 -19.82 -17.52 -8.78
CA PHE A 257 -19.36 -17.90 -7.46
C PHE A 257 -20.14 -19.12 -6.98
N LEU A 258 -19.43 -20.13 -6.50
CA LEU A 258 -20.00 -21.28 -5.82
C LEU A 258 -19.70 -21.15 -4.34
N LEU A 259 -20.74 -21.13 -3.51
CA LEU A 259 -20.67 -21.06 -2.07
C LEU A 259 -21.03 -22.42 -1.48
N TYR A 260 -20.04 -23.13 -0.99
CA TYR A 260 -20.21 -24.41 -0.31
C TYR A 260 -20.34 -24.21 1.19
N TYR A 261 -21.13 -25.06 1.84
CA TYR A 261 -21.30 -25.00 3.29
C TYR A 261 -21.84 -26.31 3.85
N ARG A 262 -21.55 -26.55 5.12
CA ARG A 262 -22.16 -27.65 5.84
C ARG A 262 -23.63 -27.34 6.15
N GLY A 263 -24.53 -28.21 5.71
CA GLY A 263 -25.90 -28.32 6.22
C GLY A 263 -25.94 -29.31 7.39
N TYR A 264 -26.89 -29.11 8.28
CA TYR A 264 -27.08 -29.97 9.45
C TYR A 264 -28.55 -30.04 9.87
N ALA A 265 -29.22 -31.04 9.39
CA ALA A 265 -30.58 -31.38 9.82
C ALA A 265 -30.60 -32.74 10.50
N GLY A 266 -30.62 -32.76 11.80
CA GLY A 266 -30.72 -33.98 12.57
C GLY A 266 -29.65 -34.14 13.65
N SER A 267 -29.57 -35.31 14.26
CA SER A 267 -28.67 -35.64 15.35
C SER A 267 -27.42 -36.38 14.85
N GLY A 268 -26.26 -35.96 15.29
CA GLY A 268 -24.98 -36.61 15.03
C GLY A 268 -24.38 -36.39 13.63
N SER A 269 -23.22 -36.96 13.36
CA SER A 269 -22.50 -36.80 12.11
C SER A 269 -23.20 -37.39 10.88
N ALA A 270 -24.11 -38.30 11.06
CA ALA A 270 -24.88 -38.92 9.98
C ALA A 270 -25.87 -37.96 9.27
N GLY A 271 -26.22 -36.85 9.92
CA GLY A 271 -27.08 -35.81 9.33
C GLY A 271 -26.29 -34.68 8.64
N GLN A 272 -24.97 -34.72 8.61
CA GLN A 272 -24.15 -33.68 8.04
C GLN A 272 -23.94 -33.87 6.54
N VAL A 273 -24.14 -32.81 5.80
CA VAL A 273 -24.07 -32.78 4.34
C VAL A 273 -23.30 -31.54 3.88
N CYS A 274 -22.73 -31.59 2.68
CA CYS A 274 -22.24 -30.40 2.00
C CYS A 274 -23.29 -29.91 1.02
N CYS A 275 -23.65 -28.64 1.15
CA CYS A 275 -24.59 -27.93 0.29
C CYS A 275 -23.86 -26.93 -0.59
N VAL A 276 -24.47 -26.51 -1.71
CA VAL A 276 -23.94 -25.46 -2.59
C VAL A 276 -25.02 -24.45 -2.98
N ALA A 277 -24.64 -23.18 -2.97
CA ALA A 277 -25.38 -22.09 -3.60
C ALA A 277 -24.50 -21.41 -4.64
N GLU A 278 -25.10 -20.76 -5.62
CA GLU A 278 -24.38 -20.04 -6.68
C GLU A 278 -24.82 -18.58 -6.79
N SER A 279 -23.94 -17.75 -7.30
CA SER A 279 -24.19 -16.32 -7.56
C SER A 279 -23.34 -15.86 -8.75
N THR A 280 -23.81 -14.89 -9.52
CA THR A 280 -23.04 -14.22 -10.56
C THR A 280 -22.38 -12.93 -10.08
N ASP A 281 -22.83 -12.38 -8.95
CA ASP A 281 -22.36 -11.10 -8.39
C ASP A 281 -21.70 -11.22 -7.00
N GLY A 282 -21.74 -12.41 -6.39
CA GLY A 282 -21.23 -12.63 -5.03
C GLY A 282 -22.13 -12.03 -3.93
N ILE A 283 -23.30 -11.54 -4.28
CA ILE A 283 -24.26 -10.89 -3.36
C ILE A 283 -25.56 -11.69 -3.28
N HIS A 284 -26.12 -12.04 -4.43
CA HIS A 284 -27.40 -12.75 -4.53
C HIS A 284 -27.16 -14.24 -4.79
N PHE A 285 -27.18 -15.03 -3.71
CA PHE A 285 -26.95 -16.47 -3.79
C PHE A 285 -28.27 -17.24 -3.91
N THR A 286 -28.31 -18.16 -4.86
CA THR A 286 -29.41 -19.09 -5.09
C THR A 286 -28.93 -20.52 -4.86
N ARG A 287 -29.69 -21.34 -4.16
CA ARG A 287 -29.38 -22.76 -3.95
C ARG A 287 -29.46 -23.52 -5.28
N VAL A 288 -28.42 -24.29 -5.58
CA VAL A 288 -28.35 -25.09 -6.81
C VAL A 288 -29.23 -26.33 -6.65
N GLU A 289 -30.16 -26.58 -7.54
CA GLU A 289 -30.92 -27.84 -7.57
C GLU A 289 -30.02 -28.99 -8.05
N ALA A 290 -29.27 -29.60 -7.11
CA ALA A 290 -28.29 -30.62 -7.47
C ALA A 290 -28.90 -31.97 -7.86
N GLY A 291 -30.01 -32.36 -7.23
CA GLY A 291 -30.74 -33.60 -7.55
C GLY A 291 -30.00 -34.90 -7.24
N LEU A 292 -28.90 -34.84 -6.49
CA LEU A 292 -27.97 -35.96 -6.29
C LEU A 292 -28.36 -36.85 -5.10
N PHE A 293 -28.70 -36.25 -3.99
CA PHE A 293 -28.97 -36.93 -2.74
C PHE A 293 -30.45 -36.74 -2.29
N GLU A 294 -31.03 -37.81 -1.76
CA GLU A 294 -32.36 -37.76 -1.21
C GLU A 294 -32.32 -37.24 0.24
N PHE A 295 -33.22 -36.31 0.56
CA PHE A 295 -33.51 -35.83 1.89
C PHE A 295 -35.03 -35.86 2.11
N GLU A 296 -35.50 -36.61 3.12
CA GLU A 296 -36.91 -36.78 3.48
C GLU A 296 -37.82 -37.14 2.28
N GLY A 297 -37.37 -38.02 1.42
CA GLY A 297 -38.13 -38.50 0.26
C GLY A 297 -38.08 -37.61 -0.98
N SER A 298 -37.33 -36.49 -0.97
CA SER A 298 -37.15 -35.57 -2.12
C SER A 298 -35.69 -35.38 -2.49
N LYS A 299 -35.42 -35.22 -3.79
CA LYS A 299 -34.13 -34.77 -4.33
C LYS A 299 -34.11 -33.30 -4.68
N GLU A 300 -35.18 -32.56 -4.42
CA GLU A 300 -35.24 -31.11 -4.65
C GLU A 300 -34.46 -30.38 -3.56
N ASN A 301 -33.13 -30.48 -3.63
CA ASN A 301 -32.21 -29.89 -2.66
C ASN A 301 -30.88 -29.57 -3.30
N ASN A 302 -30.05 -28.82 -2.59
CA ASN A 302 -28.72 -28.39 -3.01
C ASN A 302 -27.58 -29.19 -2.34
N ILE A 303 -27.84 -30.43 -1.94
CA ILE A 303 -26.83 -31.31 -1.35
C ILE A 303 -25.94 -31.88 -2.45
N VAL A 304 -24.66 -31.62 -2.37
CA VAL A 304 -23.64 -32.09 -3.33
C VAL A 304 -22.73 -33.18 -2.78
N TRP A 305 -22.70 -33.34 -1.45
CA TRP A 305 -21.93 -34.40 -0.82
C TRP A 305 -22.57 -34.87 0.49
N LYS A 306 -22.52 -36.18 0.73
CA LYS A 306 -23.01 -36.83 1.96
C LYS A 306 -22.12 -38.00 2.30
N GLY A 307 -21.80 -38.20 3.57
CA GLY A 307 -20.95 -39.30 4.03
C GLY A 307 -19.58 -38.83 4.47
N VAL A 308 -18.54 -39.58 4.13
CA VAL A 308 -17.15 -39.24 4.47
C VAL A 308 -16.83 -37.81 4.02
N GLY A 309 -16.29 -37.01 4.93
CA GLY A 309 -15.98 -35.61 4.64
C GLY A 309 -17.13 -34.62 4.76
N GLY A 310 -18.39 -35.06 4.79
CA GLY A 310 -19.57 -34.17 4.81
C GLY A 310 -19.65 -33.21 6.00
N HIS A 311 -18.90 -33.50 7.09
CA HIS A 311 -18.80 -32.61 8.24
C HIS A 311 -18.20 -31.22 7.91
N ASN A 312 -17.16 -31.20 7.09
CA ASN A 312 -16.35 -30.02 6.84
C ASN A 312 -15.71 -30.06 5.45
N PHE A 313 -16.51 -30.45 4.49
CA PHE A 313 -16.12 -30.54 3.09
C PHE A 313 -15.76 -29.16 2.54
N THR A 314 -14.50 -28.97 2.14
CA THR A 314 -13.97 -27.65 1.74
C THR A 314 -13.44 -27.72 0.30
N PRO A 315 -14.28 -27.37 -0.68
CA PRO A 315 -13.90 -27.31 -2.08
C PRO A 315 -13.04 -26.11 -2.45
N PHE A 316 -12.20 -26.29 -3.49
CA PHE A 316 -11.48 -25.23 -4.19
C PHE A 316 -11.37 -25.52 -5.69
N LEU A 317 -11.19 -24.48 -6.49
CA LEU A 317 -10.84 -24.60 -7.90
C LEU A 317 -9.33 -24.81 -8.01
N ASP A 318 -8.92 -25.86 -8.69
CA ASP A 318 -7.50 -26.20 -8.82
C ASP A 318 -6.82 -25.31 -9.85
N ALA A 319 -5.84 -24.53 -9.40
CA ALA A 319 -5.02 -23.66 -10.22
C ALA A 319 -3.82 -24.38 -10.87
N ASN A 320 -3.64 -25.69 -10.62
CA ASN A 320 -2.57 -26.48 -11.23
C ASN A 320 -2.82 -26.63 -12.74
N PRO A 321 -1.96 -26.08 -13.62
CA PRO A 321 -2.15 -26.17 -15.06
C PRO A 321 -2.07 -27.60 -15.61
N SER A 322 -1.51 -28.53 -14.82
CA SER A 322 -1.39 -29.95 -15.15
C SER A 322 -2.51 -30.80 -14.57
N ALA A 323 -3.49 -30.21 -13.87
CA ALA A 323 -4.60 -30.96 -13.29
C ALA A 323 -5.44 -31.65 -14.37
N PRO A 324 -5.86 -32.91 -14.18
CA PRO A 324 -6.80 -33.56 -15.07
C PRO A 324 -8.12 -32.79 -15.17
N LYS A 325 -8.74 -32.74 -16.34
CA LYS A 325 -10.00 -32.01 -16.55
C LYS A 325 -11.15 -32.52 -15.68
N ASP A 326 -11.16 -33.79 -15.34
CA ASP A 326 -12.14 -34.41 -14.46
C ASP A 326 -11.82 -34.19 -12.97
N GLU A 327 -10.70 -33.51 -12.65
CA GLU A 327 -10.26 -33.10 -11.32
C GLU A 327 -10.14 -31.56 -11.20
N ARG A 328 -10.85 -30.82 -12.01
CA ARG A 328 -10.79 -29.34 -12.04
C ARG A 328 -11.12 -28.69 -10.70
N PHE A 329 -12.02 -29.31 -9.94
CA PHE A 329 -12.26 -28.97 -8.55
C PHE A 329 -11.70 -30.04 -7.64
N LYS A 330 -11.15 -29.63 -6.51
CA LYS A 330 -10.67 -30.52 -5.46
C LYS A 330 -11.28 -30.13 -4.11
N ALA A 331 -11.31 -31.07 -3.18
CA ALA A 331 -11.79 -30.81 -1.83
C ALA A 331 -11.07 -31.68 -0.81
N MET A 332 -11.05 -31.19 0.43
CA MET A 332 -10.70 -31.98 1.61
C MET A 332 -11.90 -32.09 2.55
N GLY A 333 -11.95 -33.20 3.28
CA GLY A 333 -12.98 -33.41 4.29
C GLY A 333 -12.59 -34.48 5.30
N TYR A 334 -13.04 -34.34 6.54
CA TYR A 334 -12.68 -35.26 7.62
C TYR A 334 -13.33 -36.63 7.46
N SER A 335 -12.53 -37.67 7.39
CA SER A 335 -12.93 -39.07 7.41
C SER A 335 -12.97 -39.61 8.83
N HIS A 336 -14.17 -39.78 9.41
CA HIS A 336 -14.32 -40.40 10.72
C HIS A 336 -13.88 -41.86 10.74
N GLN A 337 -14.03 -42.59 9.64
CA GLN A 337 -13.67 -43.98 9.52
C GLN A 337 -12.15 -44.18 9.50
N GLY A 338 -11.43 -43.34 8.74
CA GLY A 338 -9.99 -43.35 8.62
C GLY A 338 -9.22 -42.50 9.61
N LYS A 339 -9.91 -41.68 10.42
CA LYS A 339 -9.32 -40.73 11.38
C LYS A 339 -8.30 -39.78 10.73
N GLY A 340 -8.64 -39.20 9.57
CA GLY A 340 -7.77 -38.29 8.86
C GLY A 340 -8.52 -37.48 7.81
N LEU A 341 -7.80 -36.77 6.96
CA LEU A 341 -8.38 -36.03 5.83
C LEU A 341 -8.48 -36.89 4.58
N GLY A 342 -9.69 -37.03 4.04
CA GLY A 342 -9.96 -37.55 2.72
C GLY A 342 -9.80 -36.46 1.66
N VAL A 343 -9.44 -36.88 0.46
CA VAL A 343 -9.26 -36.02 -0.72
C VAL A 343 -10.26 -36.39 -1.81
N PHE A 344 -10.82 -35.37 -2.46
CA PHE A 344 -11.94 -35.50 -3.39
C PHE A 344 -11.67 -34.68 -4.65
N ALA A 345 -12.32 -35.05 -5.75
CA ALA A 345 -12.27 -34.29 -6.97
C ALA A 345 -13.63 -34.24 -7.68
N SER A 346 -13.79 -33.22 -8.51
CA SER A 346 -14.99 -33.01 -9.34
C SER A 346 -14.63 -32.29 -10.62
N PRO A 347 -15.28 -32.64 -11.77
CA PRO A 347 -15.13 -31.86 -13.01
C PRO A 347 -15.90 -30.54 -13.02
N ASP A 348 -16.96 -30.42 -12.22
CA ASP A 348 -17.95 -29.34 -12.31
C ASP A 348 -18.27 -28.64 -10.97
N GLY A 349 -17.66 -29.12 -9.86
CA GLY A 349 -17.93 -28.60 -8.51
C GLY A 349 -19.23 -29.12 -7.91
N ILE A 350 -19.98 -29.96 -8.60
CA ILE A 350 -21.29 -30.52 -8.19
C ILE A 350 -21.20 -32.02 -7.97
N ARG A 351 -20.60 -32.75 -8.91
CA ARG A 351 -20.47 -34.20 -8.88
C ARG A 351 -19.08 -34.60 -8.37
N TRP A 352 -19.02 -35.09 -7.14
CA TRP A 352 -17.80 -35.38 -6.45
C TRP A 352 -17.49 -36.88 -6.38
N ARG A 353 -16.22 -37.22 -6.34
CA ARG A 353 -15.70 -38.58 -6.08
C ARG A 353 -14.54 -38.53 -5.11
N GLU A 354 -14.38 -39.58 -4.32
CA GLU A 354 -13.16 -39.78 -3.54
C GLU A 354 -11.97 -40.10 -4.45
N LEU A 355 -10.79 -39.61 -4.11
CA LEU A 355 -9.55 -39.90 -4.84
C LEU A 355 -8.74 -41.04 -4.22
N LEU A 356 -8.93 -41.29 -2.94
CA LEU A 356 -8.22 -42.34 -2.18
C LEU A 356 -9.18 -43.05 -1.24
N ASP A 357 -8.98 -44.35 -1.07
CA ASP A 357 -9.74 -45.20 -0.09
C ASP A 357 -9.28 -44.95 1.36
N GLN A 358 -8.12 -44.34 1.55
CA GLN A 358 -7.53 -44.02 2.85
C GLN A 358 -7.28 -42.53 2.99
N PRO A 359 -7.30 -41.97 4.21
CA PRO A 359 -6.95 -40.58 4.44
C PRO A 359 -5.56 -40.22 3.90
N ALA A 360 -5.45 -39.07 3.27
CA ALA A 360 -4.20 -38.53 2.77
C ALA A 360 -3.33 -37.90 3.85
N ILE A 361 -3.96 -37.31 4.90
CA ILE A 361 -3.28 -36.72 6.06
C ILE A 361 -3.90 -37.30 7.33
N VAL A 362 -3.06 -37.80 8.25
CA VAL A 362 -3.52 -38.49 9.48
C VAL A 362 -3.07 -37.81 10.78
N ASP A 363 -2.16 -36.86 10.70
CA ASP A 363 -1.69 -36.14 11.88
C ASP A 363 -2.40 -34.76 12.00
N GLY A 364 -3.46 -34.70 12.80
CA GLY A 364 -4.25 -33.48 13.01
C GLY A 364 -5.50 -33.69 13.85
N ALA A 365 -6.25 -32.61 14.10
CA ALA A 365 -7.57 -32.60 14.72
C ALA A 365 -8.60 -32.02 13.73
N PHE A 366 -9.05 -32.87 12.84
CA PHE A 366 -9.70 -32.52 11.58
C PHE A 366 -11.19 -32.17 11.67
N ASP A 367 -11.77 -32.09 12.84
CA ASP A 367 -13.18 -31.71 13.07
C ASP A 367 -13.42 -30.19 12.97
N SER A 368 -12.64 -29.53 12.14
CA SER A 368 -12.72 -28.10 11.82
C SER A 368 -12.66 -27.91 10.31
N GLN A 369 -12.75 -26.69 9.82
CA GLN A 369 -12.51 -26.41 8.41
C GLN A 369 -11.02 -26.63 8.09
N ASN A 370 -10.76 -27.53 7.16
CA ASN A 370 -9.44 -27.84 6.64
C ASN A 370 -9.40 -27.28 5.22
N VAL A 371 -8.40 -26.48 4.90
CA VAL A 371 -8.32 -25.79 3.60
C VAL A 371 -7.10 -26.27 2.82
N ALA A 372 -7.27 -26.38 1.52
CA ALA A 372 -6.15 -26.64 0.62
C ALA A 372 -6.30 -25.83 -0.67
N PHE A 373 -5.17 -25.57 -1.31
CA PHE A 373 -5.12 -24.87 -2.60
C PHE A 373 -3.83 -25.26 -3.33
N TYR A 374 -3.77 -24.96 -4.63
CA TYR A 374 -2.53 -25.01 -5.38
C TYR A 374 -1.86 -23.63 -5.33
N ASP A 375 -0.62 -23.62 -4.84
CA ASP A 375 0.23 -22.43 -4.82
C ASP A 375 0.95 -22.33 -6.17
N THR A 376 0.58 -21.30 -6.96
CA THR A 376 1.14 -21.07 -8.29
C THR A 376 2.57 -20.54 -8.27
N GLU A 377 2.99 -19.91 -7.16
CA GLU A 377 4.36 -19.39 -6.99
C GLU A 377 5.35 -20.50 -6.66
N ARG A 378 4.89 -21.53 -5.90
CA ARG A 378 5.72 -22.66 -5.46
C ARG A 378 5.47 -23.94 -6.24
N GLU A 379 4.46 -23.95 -7.11
CA GLU A 379 4.05 -25.07 -7.94
C GLU A 379 3.73 -26.35 -7.14
N LEU A 380 3.01 -26.20 -6.02
CA LEU A 380 2.60 -27.30 -5.16
C LEU A 380 1.27 -27.05 -4.46
N TYR A 381 0.62 -28.11 -3.98
CA TYR A 381 -0.54 -28.00 -3.11
C TYR A 381 -0.09 -27.74 -1.68
N VAL A 382 -0.82 -26.88 -0.99
CA VAL A 382 -0.64 -26.53 0.42
C VAL A 382 -1.92 -26.83 1.16
N ASP A 383 -1.81 -27.46 2.33
CA ASP A 383 -2.91 -27.71 3.26
C ASP A 383 -2.68 -26.93 4.55
N PHE A 384 -3.76 -26.44 5.13
CA PHE A 384 -3.80 -25.92 6.49
C PHE A 384 -4.95 -26.56 7.26
N HIS A 385 -4.62 -27.22 8.35
CA HIS A 385 -5.56 -27.91 9.22
C HIS A 385 -5.26 -27.64 10.70
N ARG A 386 -6.16 -28.07 11.58
CA ARG A 386 -6.06 -27.84 13.02
C ARG A 386 -5.36 -28.99 13.74
N LYS A 387 -4.57 -28.65 14.79
CA LYS A 387 -4.11 -29.58 15.83
C LYS A 387 -4.02 -28.84 17.17
N GLY A 388 -4.15 -29.57 18.28
CA GLY A 388 -3.92 -28.99 19.61
C GLY A 388 -2.43 -28.85 19.91
N ARG A 389 -1.99 -27.69 20.41
CA ARG A 389 -0.65 -27.42 20.92
C ARG A 389 -0.75 -26.61 22.22
N ASN A 390 -0.11 -27.05 23.29
CA ASN A 390 -0.07 -26.32 24.58
C ASN A 390 -1.47 -25.92 25.13
N GLY A 391 -2.46 -26.79 24.97
CA GLY A 391 -3.82 -26.57 25.48
C GLY A 391 -4.71 -25.68 24.63
N VAL A 392 -4.21 -25.14 23.50
CA VAL A 392 -5.00 -24.35 22.54
C VAL A 392 -5.20 -25.11 21.23
N ARG A 393 -6.21 -24.70 20.46
CA ARG A 393 -6.39 -25.08 19.07
C ARG A 393 -5.41 -24.28 18.23
N ASP A 394 -4.60 -24.96 17.44
CA ASP A 394 -3.54 -24.34 16.66
C ASP A 394 -3.56 -24.86 15.22
N ILE A 395 -2.77 -24.28 14.33
CA ILE A 395 -2.75 -24.54 12.90
C ILE A 395 -1.48 -25.29 12.53
N MET A 396 -1.63 -26.31 11.69
CA MET A 396 -0.55 -27.02 11.00
C MET A 396 -0.65 -26.82 9.50
N THR A 397 0.46 -27.03 8.83
CA THR A 397 0.57 -27.00 7.36
C THR A 397 1.39 -28.16 6.85
N CYS A 398 1.07 -28.65 5.67
CA CYS A 398 1.88 -29.59 4.90
C CYS A 398 1.68 -29.36 3.39
N THR A 399 2.50 -30.00 2.58
CA THR A 399 2.54 -29.77 1.14
C THR A 399 2.47 -31.07 0.35
N SER A 400 2.00 -30.97 -0.91
CA SER A 400 1.92 -32.11 -1.83
C SER A 400 2.21 -31.69 -3.27
N LYS A 401 2.77 -32.58 -4.07
CA LYS A 401 2.96 -32.37 -5.51
C LYS A 401 1.80 -32.90 -6.35
N ASP A 402 1.01 -33.81 -5.80
CA ASP A 402 -0.01 -34.58 -6.54
C ASP A 402 -1.40 -34.54 -5.91
N PHE A 403 -1.56 -33.81 -4.80
CA PHE A 403 -2.78 -33.75 -3.99
C PHE A 403 -3.16 -35.09 -3.34
N ARG A 404 -2.31 -36.09 -3.38
CA ARG A 404 -2.53 -37.45 -2.85
C ARG A 404 -1.53 -37.83 -1.77
N THR A 405 -0.27 -37.49 -1.99
CA THR A 405 0.82 -37.75 -1.07
C THR A 405 1.31 -36.47 -0.43
N TRP A 406 1.26 -36.38 0.89
CA TRP A 406 1.55 -35.16 1.64
C TRP A 406 2.81 -35.36 2.50
N THR A 407 3.54 -34.25 2.71
CA THR A 407 4.65 -34.22 3.67
C THR A 407 4.12 -34.32 5.09
N ASP A 408 5.01 -34.62 6.06
CA ASP A 408 4.65 -34.56 7.47
C ASP A 408 4.24 -33.13 7.85
N PRO A 409 3.08 -32.96 8.54
CA PRO A 409 2.63 -31.64 8.93
C PRO A 409 3.51 -30.98 9.99
N VAL A 410 3.68 -29.65 9.87
CA VAL A 410 4.39 -28.80 10.84
C VAL A 410 3.46 -27.71 11.37
N PHE A 411 3.69 -27.27 12.62
CA PHE A 411 2.96 -26.13 13.15
C PHE A 411 3.42 -24.84 12.48
N VAL A 412 2.49 -23.93 12.25
CA VAL A 412 2.83 -22.55 11.88
C VAL A 412 3.31 -21.76 13.09
N GLU A 413 4.10 -20.72 12.85
CA GLU A 413 4.69 -19.86 13.87
C GLU A 413 4.12 -18.43 13.77
N TYR A 414 3.91 -17.77 14.92
CA TYR A 414 3.27 -16.44 15.00
C TYR A 414 4.19 -15.38 15.60
N GLY A 415 5.51 -15.61 15.63
CA GLY A 415 6.45 -14.74 16.32
C GLY A 415 6.10 -14.56 17.80
N ASP A 416 6.15 -13.35 18.30
CA ASP A 416 5.87 -13.01 19.70
C ASP A 416 4.38 -12.87 20.02
N THR A 417 3.49 -13.17 19.08
CA THR A 417 2.05 -13.03 19.31
C THR A 417 1.54 -14.08 20.30
N ARG A 418 0.70 -13.67 21.25
CA ARG A 418 0.16 -14.56 22.29
C ARG A 418 -0.51 -15.79 21.67
N HIS A 419 -0.24 -16.98 22.20
CA HIS A 419 -0.92 -18.22 21.85
C HIS A 419 -2.40 -18.17 22.26
N GLU A 420 -3.30 -18.31 21.28
CA GLU A 420 -4.76 -18.28 21.45
C GLU A 420 -5.39 -19.41 20.66
N HIS A 421 -6.64 -19.78 21.01
CA HIS A 421 -7.36 -20.76 20.19
C HIS A 421 -7.73 -20.18 18.83
N LEU A 422 -7.15 -20.72 17.76
CA LEU A 422 -7.52 -20.46 16.37
C LEU A 422 -8.37 -21.66 15.89
N TYR A 423 -9.69 -21.45 15.83
CA TYR A 423 -10.62 -22.54 15.55
C TYR A 423 -10.60 -22.98 14.08
N THR A 424 -10.63 -22.00 13.17
CA THR A 424 -10.41 -22.18 11.74
C THR A 424 -9.18 -21.37 11.34
N ASN A 425 -8.66 -21.58 10.14
CA ASN A 425 -7.48 -20.86 9.67
C ASN A 425 -7.78 -19.84 8.56
N GLY A 426 -8.69 -20.14 7.61
CA GLY A 426 -9.08 -19.26 6.53
C GLY A 426 -7.95 -18.80 5.61
N ILE A 427 -6.82 -19.53 5.57
CA ILE A 427 -5.59 -19.14 4.86
C ILE A 427 -5.73 -19.41 3.36
N ARG A 428 -5.24 -18.47 2.55
CA ARG A 428 -5.16 -18.59 1.10
C ARG A 428 -4.17 -17.58 0.51
N PRO A 429 -3.65 -17.80 -0.71
CA PRO A 429 -2.97 -16.76 -1.46
C PRO A 429 -3.89 -15.57 -1.74
N TYR A 430 -3.36 -14.35 -1.64
CA TYR A 430 -4.12 -13.16 -2.01
C TYR A 430 -4.14 -13.02 -3.54
N PRO A 431 -5.30 -12.92 -4.19
CA PRO A 431 -5.38 -12.98 -5.66
C PRO A 431 -4.59 -11.91 -6.41
N ARG A 432 -4.39 -10.72 -5.82
CA ARG A 432 -3.63 -9.62 -6.42
C ARG A 432 -2.14 -9.65 -6.08
N ALA A 433 -1.75 -10.48 -5.11
CA ALA A 433 -0.37 -10.69 -4.68
C ALA A 433 -0.20 -12.17 -4.22
N PRO A 434 -0.15 -13.14 -5.13
CA PRO A 434 -0.22 -14.57 -4.81
C PRO A 434 0.96 -15.08 -3.98
N HIS A 435 2.09 -14.36 -3.94
CA HIS A 435 3.22 -14.61 -3.06
C HIS A 435 2.93 -14.30 -1.58
N LEU A 436 1.79 -13.65 -1.27
CA LEU A 436 1.32 -13.37 0.08
C LEU A 436 0.16 -14.28 0.45
N TYR A 437 0.28 -15.00 1.55
CA TYR A 437 -0.85 -15.68 2.17
C TYR A 437 -1.53 -14.74 3.15
N LEU A 438 -2.85 -14.62 3.01
CA LEU A 438 -3.71 -13.99 4.00
C LEU A 438 -4.54 -15.05 4.69
N GLY A 439 -4.62 -14.98 6.01
CA GLY A 439 -5.43 -15.85 6.83
C GLY A 439 -6.41 -15.05 7.68
N PHE A 440 -7.64 -15.58 7.79
CA PHE A 440 -8.69 -15.00 8.62
C PHE A 440 -9.15 -16.03 9.66
N PRO A 441 -8.26 -16.43 10.60
CA PRO A 441 -8.64 -17.44 11.58
C PRO A 441 -9.73 -16.94 12.51
N ALA A 442 -10.69 -17.81 12.80
CA ALA A 442 -11.65 -17.59 13.87
C ALA A 442 -10.96 -17.79 15.22
N ARG A 443 -10.78 -16.72 15.98
CA ARG A 443 -10.28 -16.78 17.35
C ARG A 443 -11.44 -17.14 18.29
N PHE A 444 -11.18 -18.09 19.18
CA PHE A 444 -12.15 -18.57 20.14
C PHE A 444 -11.70 -18.35 21.57
N VAL A 445 -12.55 -17.76 22.39
CA VAL A 445 -12.30 -17.49 23.81
C VAL A 445 -13.27 -18.33 24.65
N PRO A 446 -12.85 -19.56 25.08
CA PRO A 446 -13.76 -20.51 25.73
C PRO A 446 -14.27 -20.06 27.11
N THR A 447 -13.55 -19.17 27.78
CA THR A 447 -13.85 -18.73 29.15
C THR A 447 -14.86 -17.58 29.23
N ARG A 448 -15.28 -17.02 28.09
CA ARG A 448 -16.23 -15.91 28.05
C ARG A 448 -17.64 -16.41 27.78
N THR A 449 -18.62 -15.89 28.53
CA THR A 449 -20.05 -16.13 28.33
C THR A 449 -20.76 -14.79 28.39
N LYS A 450 -21.37 -14.39 27.26
CA LYS A 450 -22.16 -13.14 27.18
C LYS A 450 -23.64 -13.38 27.44
N ILE A 451 -24.17 -14.50 26.97
CA ILE A 451 -25.56 -14.89 27.17
C ILE A 451 -25.58 -15.93 28.28
N ALA A 452 -26.28 -15.61 29.39
CA ALA A 452 -26.47 -16.56 30.50
C ALA A 452 -27.24 -17.82 30.03
N ASP A 453 -27.10 -18.92 30.76
CA ASP A 453 -27.84 -20.18 30.58
C ASP A 453 -27.57 -20.93 29.25
N ARG A 454 -26.50 -20.59 28.54
CA ARG A 454 -26.07 -21.38 27.38
C ARG A 454 -25.28 -22.60 27.80
N LYS A 455 -25.54 -23.74 27.13
CA LYS A 455 -24.81 -24.99 27.34
C LYS A 455 -23.36 -24.92 26.86
N GLU A 456 -23.12 -24.18 25.78
CA GLU A 456 -21.79 -24.04 25.17
C GLU A 456 -21.26 -22.64 25.46
N PRO A 457 -20.27 -22.56 26.38
CA PRO A 457 -19.59 -21.29 26.65
C PRO A 457 -18.65 -20.92 25.51
N GLY A 458 -18.25 -19.69 25.49
CA GLY A 458 -17.27 -19.17 24.57
C GLY A 458 -17.82 -18.06 23.68
N VAL A 459 -16.88 -17.22 23.21
CA VAL A 459 -17.15 -16.14 22.26
C VAL A 459 -16.12 -16.22 21.15
N SER A 460 -16.51 -15.93 19.94
CA SER A 460 -15.60 -15.92 18.79
C SER A 460 -15.61 -14.59 18.09
N ASP A 461 -14.44 -14.23 17.56
CA ASP A 461 -14.22 -13.17 16.58
C ASP A 461 -13.27 -13.69 15.49
N ALA A 462 -12.85 -12.87 14.54
CA ALA A 462 -11.82 -13.25 13.59
C ALA A 462 -10.65 -12.27 13.64
N VAL A 463 -9.42 -12.77 13.46
CA VAL A 463 -8.21 -11.97 13.36
C VAL A 463 -7.63 -12.05 11.94
N LEU A 464 -6.72 -11.14 11.61
CA LEU A 464 -5.95 -11.17 10.36
C LEU A 464 -4.55 -11.71 10.65
N MET A 465 -4.04 -12.51 9.73
CA MET A 465 -2.63 -12.90 9.68
C MET A 465 -2.13 -12.98 8.25
N SER A 466 -0.83 -12.79 8.05
CA SER A 466 -0.17 -12.85 6.76
C SER A 466 1.13 -13.65 6.82
N SER A 467 1.52 -14.26 5.71
CA SER A 467 2.76 -15.01 5.59
C SER A 467 3.30 -14.95 4.17
N ARG A 468 4.63 -15.02 4.05
CA ARG A 468 5.32 -15.11 2.76
C ARG A 468 5.88 -16.50 2.46
N ASP A 469 5.89 -17.41 3.45
CA ASP A 469 6.40 -18.76 3.33
C ASP A 469 5.41 -19.87 3.71
N GLY A 470 4.26 -19.51 4.28
CA GLY A 470 3.23 -20.44 4.73
C GLY A 470 3.52 -21.10 6.07
N ILE A 471 4.64 -20.76 6.72
CA ILE A 471 5.05 -21.26 8.03
C ILE A 471 5.12 -20.13 9.05
N HIS A 472 5.80 -19.04 8.74
CA HIS A 472 5.94 -17.88 9.61
C HIS A 472 4.88 -16.86 9.29
N PHE A 473 4.00 -16.59 10.26
CA PHE A 473 2.88 -15.66 10.13
C PHE A 473 3.06 -14.46 11.05
N GLU A 474 2.84 -13.28 10.53
CA GLU A 474 2.55 -12.11 11.34
C GLU A 474 1.04 -12.06 11.62
N ARG A 475 0.64 -12.04 12.89
CA ARG A 475 -0.77 -12.09 13.30
C ARG A 475 -1.15 -10.86 14.10
N TRP A 476 -2.22 -10.20 13.69
CA TRP A 476 -2.79 -9.08 14.42
C TRP A 476 -3.50 -9.55 15.70
N SER A 477 -3.25 -8.86 16.82
CA SER A 477 -3.94 -9.12 18.08
C SER A 477 -5.36 -8.55 18.12
N GLN A 478 -5.61 -7.49 17.36
CA GLN A 478 -6.93 -6.90 17.20
C GLN A 478 -7.81 -7.80 16.33
N ALA A 479 -9.13 -7.84 16.63
CA ALA A 479 -10.08 -8.54 15.79
C ALA A 479 -10.22 -7.81 14.44
N PHE A 480 -10.12 -8.54 13.35
CA PHE A 480 -10.42 -8.08 11.99
C PHE A 480 -11.95 -8.02 11.75
N ILE A 481 -12.67 -9.07 12.16
CA ILE A 481 -14.13 -9.06 12.21
C ILE A 481 -14.55 -9.04 13.67
N ARG A 482 -15.19 -7.94 14.09
CA ARG A 482 -15.69 -7.76 15.46
C ARG A 482 -17.16 -8.20 15.54
N PRO A 483 -17.60 -8.85 16.64
CA PRO A 483 -19.01 -9.09 16.88
C PRO A 483 -19.80 -7.78 16.85
N SER A 484 -20.99 -7.80 16.24
CA SER A 484 -21.92 -6.67 16.17
C SER A 484 -22.59 -6.40 17.54
N LEU A 485 -23.57 -5.49 17.56
CA LEU A 485 -24.37 -5.19 18.76
C LEU A 485 -25.41 -6.27 19.10
N GLU A 486 -25.70 -7.19 18.17
CA GLU A 486 -26.66 -8.27 18.39
C GLU A 486 -26.12 -9.26 19.44
N PRO A 487 -26.85 -9.57 20.52
CA PRO A 487 -26.38 -10.47 21.58
C PRO A 487 -26.01 -11.86 21.06
N GLU A 488 -26.74 -12.38 20.07
CA GLU A 488 -26.65 -13.73 19.52
C GLU A 488 -25.30 -13.99 18.84
N VAL A 489 -24.63 -12.93 18.34
CA VAL A 489 -23.32 -13.06 17.71
C VAL A 489 -22.16 -13.09 18.73
N TRP A 490 -22.45 -12.86 20.02
CA TRP A 490 -21.49 -12.94 21.13
C TRP A 490 -21.45 -14.35 21.76
N THR A 491 -21.51 -15.37 20.92
CA THR A 491 -21.45 -16.78 21.31
C THR A 491 -20.41 -17.54 20.48
N ASP A 492 -20.23 -18.82 20.79
CA ASP A 492 -19.28 -19.68 20.09
C ASP A 492 -19.61 -19.79 18.58
N ARG A 493 -18.59 -19.87 17.75
CA ARG A 493 -18.64 -20.10 16.29
C ARG A 493 -19.45 -19.06 15.50
N ASN A 494 -19.78 -17.92 16.10
CA ASN A 494 -20.21 -16.73 15.39
C ASN A 494 -19.00 -15.94 14.89
N ASN A 495 -19.21 -15.09 13.89
CA ASN A 495 -18.16 -14.30 13.25
C ASN A 495 -17.04 -15.17 12.62
N PHE A 496 -17.34 -16.42 12.27
CA PHE A 496 -16.43 -17.30 11.56
C PHE A 496 -16.39 -16.90 10.09
N PRO A 497 -15.21 -16.47 9.58
CA PRO A 497 -15.08 -16.13 8.16
C PRO A 497 -15.32 -17.36 7.27
N ALA A 498 -15.97 -17.13 6.15
CA ALA A 498 -15.94 -18.07 5.05
C ALA A 498 -14.54 -18.10 4.44
N TRP A 499 -14.10 -19.25 3.99
CA TRP A 499 -12.89 -19.36 3.23
C TRP A 499 -13.11 -18.85 1.80
N GLY A 500 -12.50 -17.74 1.41
CA GLY A 500 -12.63 -17.12 0.10
C GLY A 500 -12.96 -15.63 0.16
N LEU A 501 -12.62 -14.94 -0.91
CA LEU A 501 -12.86 -13.51 -1.14
C LEU A 501 -13.51 -13.35 -2.50
N ALA A 502 -14.39 -12.36 -2.66
CA ALA A 502 -15.00 -12.00 -3.93
C ALA A 502 -14.81 -10.50 -4.20
N GLU A 503 -14.27 -10.15 -5.34
CA GLU A 503 -14.40 -8.79 -5.84
C GLU A 503 -15.81 -8.64 -6.41
N THR A 504 -16.68 -7.96 -5.67
CA THR A 504 -18.10 -7.82 -6.01
C THR A 504 -18.39 -6.54 -6.78
N VAL A 505 -17.56 -5.53 -6.59
CA VAL A 505 -17.49 -4.33 -7.42
C VAL A 505 -16.02 -3.94 -7.60
N PRO A 506 -15.64 -3.28 -8.70
CA PRO A 506 -14.27 -2.82 -8.88
C PRO A 506 -13.79 -1.99 -7.69
N GLY A 507 -12.65 -2.36 -7.13
CA GLY A 507 -12.07 -1.67 -5.99
C GLY A 507 -12.60 -2.10 -4.62
N GLU A 508 -13.53 -3.05 -4.53
CA GLU A 508 -14.10 -3.55 -3.27
C GLU A 508 -14.11 -5.08 -3.22
N TRP A 509 -13.55 -5.65 -2.15
CA TRP A 509 -13.64 -7.07 -1.83
C TRP A 509 -14.75 -7.36 -0.83
N SER A 510 -15.50 -8.43 -1.07
CA SER A 510 -16.45 -9.00 -0.13
C SER A 510 -15.82 -10.13 0.66
N ILE A 511 -16.09 -10.10 1.95
CA ILE A 511 -15.75 -11.11 2.96
C ILE A 511 -17.04 -11.53 3.62
N TYR A 512 -17.16 -12.82 3.94
CA TYR A 512 -18.39 -13.35 4.50
C TYR A 512 -18.11 -14.01 5.85
N TRP A 513 -19.08 -13.95 6.78
CA TRP A 513 -18.97 -14.61 8.08
C TRP A 513 -20.31 -15.06 8.63
N THR A 514 -20.27 -16.02 9.55
CA THR A 514 -21.44 -16.59 10.21
C THR A 514 -22.01 -15.65 11.26
N GLU A 515 -23.32 -15.55 11.31
CA GLU A 515 -24.07 -14.92 12.39
C GLU A 515 -25.20 -15.83 12.86
N HIS A 516 -25.55 -15.75 14.14
CA HIS A 516 -26.61 -16.53 14.78
C HIS A 516 -26.34 -18.05 14.78
N TYR A 517 -25.06 -18.47 14.83
CA TYR A 517 -24.76 -19.89 15.00
C TYR A 517 -25.36 -20.42 16.30
N ARG A 518 -26.14 -21.54 16.23
CA ARG A 518 -26.94 -22.12 17.33
C ARG A 518 -28.04 -21.19 17.86
N HIS A 519 -28.53 -20.31 17.02
CA HIS A 519 -29.67 -19.44 17.27
C HIS A 519 -30.61 -19.45 16.08
N PRO A 520 -31.90 -19.20 16.31
CA PRO A 520 -32.84 -18.98 15.21
C PRO A 520 -32.37 -17.87 14.28
N GLY A 521 -32.51 -18.08 12.98
CA GLY A 521 -32.10 -17.11 11.97
C GLY A 521 -30.60 -17.14 11.64
N MET A 522 -29.99 -18.33 11.78
CA MET A 522 -28.62 -18.59 11.27
C MET A 522 -28.47 -18.06 9.84
N ARG A 523 -27.41 -17.30 9.61
CA ARG A 523 -27.19 -16.61 8.33
C ARG A 523 -25.71 -16.43 8.03
N LEU A 524 -25.42 -16.20 6.75
CA LEU A 524 -24.12 -15.73 6.29
C LEU A 524 -24.21 -14.22 6.00
N ARG A 525 -23.42 -13.44 6.73
CA ARG A 525 -23.27 -11.98 6.56
C ARG A 525 -22.19 -11.69 5.53
N ARG A 526 -22.42 -10.72 4.63
CA ARG A 526 -21.41 -10.09 3.81
C ARG A 526 -20.87 -8.85 4.52
N GLY A 527 -19.59 -8.59 4.36
CA GLY A 527 -18.96 -7.31 4.64
C GLY A 527 -18.05 -6.93 3.50
N THR A 528 -17.73 -5.66 3.40
CA THR A 528 -16.89 -5.14 2.33
C THR A 528 -15.67 -4.42 2.86
N ILE A 529 -14.58 -4.53 2.12
CA ILE A 529 -13.32 -3.86 2.40
C ILE A 529 -12.74 -3.36 1.08
N ARG A 530 -12.01 -2.25 1.10
CA ARG A 530 -11.27 -1.75 -0.04
C ARG A 530 -10.35 -2.83 -0.62
N THR A 531 -10.19 -2.86 -1.93
CA THR A 531 -9.15 -3.69 -2.57
C THR A 531 -7.78 -3.38 -1.96
N ASP A 532 -7.02 -4.42 -1.57
CA ASP A 532 -5.76 -4.37 -0.82
C ASP A 532 -5.88 -3.74 0.59
N GLY A 533 -7.07 -3.33 1.01
CA GLY A 533 -7.34 -2.49 2.17
C GLY A 533 -7.39 -3.21 3.52
N PHE A 534 -6.66 -4.31 3.72
CA PHE A 534 -6.61 -5.04 4.99
C PHE A 534 -5.81 -4.29 6.05
N VAL A 535 -4.67 -3.75 5.64
CA VAL A 535 -3.77 -2.92 6.43
C VAL A 535 -3.25 -1.80 5.56
N SER A 536 -3.12 -0.60 6.10
CA SER A 536 -2.44 0.52 5.48
C SER A 536 -1.19 0.94 6.25
N LEU A 537 -0.25 1.56 5.55
CA LEU A 537 0.60 2.56 6.15
C LEU A 537 -0.26 3.81 6.33
N HIS A 538 -0.43 4.28 7.56
CA HIS A 538 -1.33 5.36 7.94
C HIS A 538 -0.57 6.52 8.57
N SER A 539 -1.03 7.73 8.30
CA SER A 539 -0.64 8.92 9.04
C SER A 539 -1.88 9.77 9.30
N GLY A 540 -2.05 10.23 10.54
CA GLY A 540 -3.16 11.11 10.95
C GLY A 540 -2.85 12.59 10.71
N GLY A 541 -3.37 13.46 11.60
CA GLY A 541 -3.27 14.93 11.49
C GLY A 541 -1.89 15.53 11.80
N ALA A 542 -0.85 14.75 11.68
CA ALA A 542 0.54 15.20 11.71
C ALA A 542 1.33 14.38 10.67
N PRO A 543 2.40 14.95 10.08
CA PRO A 543 3.19 14.23 9.10
C PRO A 543 3.79 12.93 9.65
N GLY A 544 3.70 11.89 8.84
CA GLY A 544 4.35 10.61 9.07
C GLY A 544 5.31 10.29 7.92
N GLU A 545 6.31 9.46 8.20
CA GLU A 545 7.31 9.06 7.23
C GLU A 545 7.60 7.56 7.31
N MET A 546 7.82 6.93 6.17
CA MET A 546 8.34 5.58 6.07
C MET A 546 9.54 5.57 5.14
N LEU A 547 10.55 4.79 5.53
CA LEU A 547 11.65 4.40 4.64
C LEU A 547 11.61 2.89 4.44
N THR A 548 11.69 2.43 3.19
CA THR A 548 11.75 1.00 2.90
C THR A 548 13.15 0.45 3.16
N ARG A 549 13.21 -0.87 3.35
CA ARG A 549 14.44 -1.62 3.15
C ARG A 549 14.92 -1.49 1.69
N PRO A 550 16.20 -1.74 1.39
CA PRO A 550 16.67 -1.76 0.01
C PRO A 550 15.85 -2.76 -0.83
N LEU A 551 15.34 -2.31 -1.95
CA LEU A 551 14.52 -3.12 -2.86
C LEU A 551 15.02 -3.02 -4.31
N VAL A 552 14.80 -4.06 -5.10
CA VAL A 552 15.04 -4.11 -6.53
C VAL A 552 13.71 -4.34 -7.23
N PHE A 553 13.33 -3.40 -8.08
CA PHE A 553 12.08 -3.43 -8.85
C PHE A 553 12.32 -3.61 -10.35
N GLU A 554 11.27 -3.93 -11.08
CA GLU A 554 11.18 -3.96 -12.54
C GLU A 554 10.02 -3.06 -12.96
N GLY A 555 10.19 -2.33 -14.08
CA GLY A 555 9.18 -1.40 -14.60
C GLY A 555 9.68 0.05 -14.63
N SER A 556 8.86 0.93 -15.18
CA SER A 556 9.18 2.33 -15.45
C SER A 556 8.37 3.33 -14.62
N GLN A 557 7.36 2.86 -13.87
CA GLN A 557 6.44 3.70 -13.12
C GLN A 557 6.02 3.08 -11.79
N LEU A 558 5.97 3.89 -10.73
CA LEU A 558 5.42 3.49 -9.44
C LEU A 558 3.90 3.68 -9.42
N GLN A 559 3.18 2.60 -9.15
CA GLN A 559 1.73 2.57 -8.98
C GLN A 559 1.37 2.24 -7.53
N ILE A 560 0.40 2.96 -6.97
CA ILE A 560 -0.01 2.85 -5.57
C ILE A 560 -1.53 2.75 -5.43
N ASN A 561 -1.96 2.13 -4.33
CA ASN A 561 -3.33 2.12 -3.86
C ASN A 561 -3.39 2.98 -2.59
N TYR A 562 -4.10 4.10 -2.65
CA TYR A 562 -4.11 5.09 -1.57
C TYR A 562 -5.45 5.79 -1.40
N ALA A 563 -5.65 6.39 -0.23
CA ALA A 563 -6.72 7.32 0.06
C ALA A 563 -6.22 8.43 0.98
N THR A 564 -6.70 9.65 0.79
CA THR A 564 -6.44 10.79 1.67
C THR A 564 -7.73 11.46 2.10
N ASP A 565 -7.68 12.21 3.19
CA ASP A 565 -8.68 13.22 3.49
C ASP A 565 -8.57 14.40 2.51
N ALA A 566 -9.50 15.37 2.59
CA ALA A 566 -9.47 16.55 1.72
C ALA A 566 -8.23 17.44 1.94
N THR A 567 -7.65 17.39 3.13
CA THR A 567 -6.40 18.07 3.50
C THR A 567 -5.20 17.15 3.47
N GLY A 568 -5.42 15.85 3.21
CA GLY A 568 -4.37 14.84 3.22
C GLY A 568 -3.51 14.88 1.96
N TRP A 569 -2.32 14.34 2.08
CA TRP A 569 -1.33 14.33 1.01
C TRP A 569 -0.30 13.22 1.18
N MET A 570 0.36 12.88 0.06
CA MET A 570 1.50 11.96 0.01
C MET A 570 2.55 12.49 -0.95
N ARG A 571 3.83 12.30 -0.61
CA ARG A 571 4.99 12.50 -1.49
C ARG A 571 5.96 11.34 -1.39
N PHE A 572 6.70 11.12 -2.45
CA PHE A 572 7.59 9.97 -2.61
C PHE A 572 8.99 10.40 -3.01
N GLU A 573 9.99 9.68 -2.52
CA GLU A 573 11.40 9.89 -2.86
C GLU A 573 12.06 8.54 -3.13
N LEU A 574 12.82 8.46 -4.18
CA LEU A 574 13.75 7.34 -4.38
C LEU A 574 15.11 7.70 -3.84
N CYS A 575 15.62 6.83 -2.99
CA CYS A 575 16.92 6.98 -2.35
C CYS A 575 17.87 5.87 -2.81
N ASP A 576 19.17 6.13 -2.69
CA ASP A 576 20.18 5.09 -2.76
C ASP A 576 20.14 4.17 -1.51
N GLU A 577 21.01 3.17 -1.44
CA GLU A 577 21.05 2.20 -0.33
C GLU A 577 21.33 2.86 1.03
N ASP A 578 22.02 4.00 1.05
CA ASP A 578 22.34 4.77 2.27
C ASP A 578 21.19 5.71 2.68
N GLY A 579 20.13 5.81 1.88
CA GLY A 579 18.94 6.64 2.14
C GLY A 579 19.10 8.09 1.67
N LYS A 580 20.08 8.38 0.83
CA LYS A 580 20.24 9.68 0.19
C LYS A 580 19.36 9.77 -1.06
N ALA A 581 18.64 10.89 -1.21
CA ALA A 581 17.81 11.14 -2.39
C ALA A 581 18.59 11.01 -3.69
N ILE A 582 18.00 10.30 -4.66
CA ILE A 582 18.51 10.24 -6.04
C ILE A 582 18.05 11.50 -6.75
N GLU A 583 18.96 12.16 -7.48
CA GLU A 583 18.67 13.37 -8.26
C GLU A 583 17.52 13.13 -9.24
N GLY A 584 16.56 14.04 -9.28
CA GLY A 584 15.33 13.95 -10.06
C GLY A 584 14.19 13.20 -9.37
N PHE A 585 14.42 12.58 -8.19
CA PHE A 585 13.43 11.74 -7.50
C PHE A 585 13.27 12.07 -6.01
N SER A 586 13.59 13.30 -5.61
CA SER A 586 13.42 13.76 -4.22
C SER A 586 11.96 13.97 -3.85
N LEU A 587 11.66 14.06 -2.54
CA LEU A 587 10.31 14.42 -2.05
C LEU A 587 9.77 15.72 -2.65
N TYR A 588 10.65 16.65 -2.98
CA TYR A 588 10.27 17.96 -3.49
C TYR A 588 9.95 17.95 -4.98
N GLU A 589 10.60 17.05 -5.72
CA GLU A 589 10.35 16.81 -7.13
C GLU A 589 9.13 15.91 -7.35
N SER A 590 8.69 15.19 -6.30
CA SER A 590 7.47 14.41 -6.33
C SER A 590 6.24 15.32 -6.38
N ASP A 591 5.30 14.98 -7.26
CA ASP A 591 3.97 15.57 -7.20
C ASP A 591 3.32 15.31 -5.83
N VAL A 592 2.50 16.26 -5.39
CA VAL A 592 1.65 16.05 -4.21
C VAL A 592 0.46 15.21 -4.64
N LEU A 593 0.42 13.97 -4.15
CA LEU A 593 -0.73 13.10 -4.39
C LEU A 593 -1.78 13.30 -3.31
N PHE A 594 -3.01 13.50 -3.72
CA PHE A 594 -4.21 13.49 -2.87
C PHE A 594 -5.38 12.87 -3.64
N GLY A 595 -6.34 12.31 -2.93
CA GLY A 595 -7.49 11.66 -3.54
C GLY A 595 -7.70 10.24 -3.03
N ASN A 596 -8.34 9.41 -3.85
CA ASN A 596 -8.72 8.04 -3.49
C ASN A 596 -8.67 7.15 -4.74
N GLU A 597 -7.56 6.45 -4.94
CA GLU A 597 -7.31 5.65 -6.15
C GLU A 597 -6.76 4.26 -5.79
N ILE A 598 -7.19 3.24 -6.56
CA ILE A 598 -6.70 1.86 -6.43
C ILE A 598 -5.38 1.66 -7.20
N GLU A 599 -5.20 2.43 -8.28
CA GLU A 599 -4.07 2.33 -9.19
C GLU A 599 -3.53 3.71 -9.58
N GLY A 600 -3.38 4.59 -8.55
CA GLY A 600 -2.79 5.91 -8.71
C GLY A 600 -1.32 5.82 -9.09
N LYS A 601 -0.87 6.79 -9.88
CA LYS A 601 0.51 6.85 -10.37
C LYS A 601 1.27 7.91 -9.61
N VAL A 602 2.48 7.59 -9.20
CA VAL A 602 3.41 8.56 -8.62
C VAL A 602 4.22 9.18 -9.75
N ALA A 603 4.27 10.51 -9.79
CA ALA A 603 5.09 11.25 -10.72
C ALA A 603 6.08 12.18 -10.00
N TRP A 604 7.19 12.47 -10.67
CA TRP A 604 8.16 13.47 -10.26
C TRP A 604 8.26 14.54 -11.35
N ALA A 605 8.72 15.73 -10.98
CA ALA A 605 8.92 16.83 -11.92
C ALA A 605 9.65 16.33 -13.18
N SER A 606 9.17 16.70 -14.37
CA SER A 606 9.67 16.25 -15.68
C SER A 606 9.30 14.84 -16.15
N ASP A 607 8.23 14.22 -15.63
CA ASP A 607 7.84 12.84 -16.00
C ASP A 607 9.03 11.86 -15.94
N ALA A 608 9.78 11.91 -14.84
CA ALA A 608 11.01 11.17 -14.70
C ALA A 608 10.78 9.66 -14.82
N ASP A 609 11.38 9.06 -15.84
CA ASP A 609 11.33 7.62 -16.11
C ASP A 609 12.15 6.84 -15.08
N LEU A 610 11.53 5.85 -14.43
CA LEU A 610 12.19 4.98 -13.46
C LEU A 610 13.08 3.89 -14.10
N THR A 611 13.01 3.71 -15.41
CA THR A 611 13.78 2.68 -16.14
C THR A 611 15.28 2.65 -15.80
N PRO A 612 15.98 3.79 -15.63
CA PRO A 612 17.40 3.79 -15.27
C PRO A 612 17.68 3.22 -13.86
N LEU A 613 16.69 3.16 -12.99
CA LEU A 613 16.77 2.66 -11.62
C LEU A 613 16.31 1.21 -11.49
N ALA A 614 15.57 0.69 -12.48
CA ALA A 614 15.13 -0.71 -12.51
C ALA A 614 16.32 -1.68 -12.46
N GLY A 615 16.17 -2.75 -11.70
CA GLY A 615 17.23 -3.75 -11.50
C GLY A 615 18.37 -3.32 -10.55
N ARG A 616 18.33 -2.12 -10.00
CA ARG A 616 19.30 -1.61 -9.03
C ARG A 616 18.68 -1.54 -7.62
N PRO A 617 19.47 -1.74 -6.56
CA PRO A 617 18.99 -1.51 -5.20
C PRO A 617 18.68 -0.02 -4.99
N VAL A 618 17.45 0.26 -4.57
CA VAL A 618 16.96 1.58 -4.16
C VAL A 618 16.13 1.46 -2.90
N ARG A 619 15.88 2.58 -2.24
CA ARG A 619 14.90 2.69 -1.16
C ARG A 619 13.81 3.66 -1.57
N LEU A 620 12.60 3.44 -1.09
CA LEU A 620 11.48 4.35 -1.25
C LEU A 620 11.23 5.04 0.10
N ARG A 621 11.32 6.38 0.11
CA ARG A 621 10.86 7.20 1.22
C ARG A 621 9.47 7.73 0.88
N ILE A 622 8.56 7.64 1.84
CA ILE A 622 7.19 8.10 1.71
C ILE A 622 6.91 9.04 2.86
N ARG A 623 6.46 10.25 2.54
CA ARG A 623 6.00 11.22 3.52
C ARG A 623 4.53 11.53 3.28
N MET A 624 3.73 11.52 4.34
CA MET A 624 2.28 11.65 4.19
C MET A 624 1.62 12.21 5.45
N GLU A 625 0.43 12.77 5.28
CA GLU A 625 -0.42 13.28 6.36
C GLU A 625 -1.89 13.08 5.99
N ASN A 626 -2.74 12.74 6.96
CA ASN A 626 -4.17 12.43 6.77
C ASN A 626 -4.40 11.48 5.59
N ALA A 627 -3.63 10.39 5.54
CA ALA A 627 -3.56 9.50 4.41
C ALA A 627 -3.37 8.04 4.81
N ASP A 628 -3.80 7.15 3.93
CA ASP A 628 -3.63 5.70 3.99
C ASP A 628 -3.02 5.19 2.68
N LEU A 629 -1.90 4.46 2.74
CA LEU A 629 -1.30 3.74 1.62
C LEU A 629 -1.49 2.24 1.84
N TYR A 630 -2.18 1.58 0.92
CA TYR A 630 -2.59 0.16 1.06
C TYR A 630 -1.66 -0.81 0.35
N SER A 631 -1.19 -0.45 -0.83
CA SER A 631 -0.26 -1.27 -1.61
C SER A 631 0.53 -0.43 -2.60
N LEU A 632 1.65 -0.99 -3.04
CA LEU A 632 2.48 -0.42 -4.12
C LEU A 632 2.96 -1.52 -5.07
N ARG A 633 3.29 -1.14 -6.29
CA ARG A 633 4.03 -1.96 -7.27
C ARG A 633 4.69 -1.07 -8.32
N PHE A 634 5.67 -1.61 -9.01
CA PHE A 634 6.22 -0.98 -10.20
C PHE A 634 5.62 -1.65 -11.45
N ILE A 635 5.34 -0.85 -12.47
CA ILE A 635 4.74 -1.29 -13.74
C ILE A 635 5.51 -0.70 -14.92
N ASP A 636 5.28 -1.25 -16.11
CA ASP A 636 5.82 -0.74 -17.38
C ASP A 636 5.04 0.49 -17.88
#